data_b2db66f4f9eefa634f82ab4ef2908bdd
#
_entry.id   b2db66f4f9eefa634f82ab4ef2908bdd
#
_cell.length_a   1.000
_cell.length_b   1.000
_cell.length_c   1.000
_cell.angle_alpha   90.00
_cell.angle_beta   90.00
_cell.angle_gamma   90.00
#
_symmetry.space_group_name_H-M   'P 1'
#
loop_
_entity.id
_entity.type
_entity.pdbx_description
1 polymer ?
#
loop_
_entity_poly.entity_id
_entity_poly.type
_entity_poly.pdbx_seq_one_letter_code
_entity_poly.pdbx_strand_id
1 'polypeptide(L)'
;MKARHLEILEEKGFPVPKFILVSENEEVDLSFSEKEYFAVRSNFSLEDSGEHSFAGQFLTSLNVKREKVKEAVQEVFASYAGSLDYKEKANRGKGEYYLKQQGKEGQQENAKHQKNTKHQKNTKHQKNTKHQKNTKHQKNTKHQKNTKHQKNTEQIKSEVLVETVLIQEMLFPEKSGVLFTKNPKGILSEMVVVLGQGLGDKVVEDQENVLTYHYFRGECLYQEGQGTGLALDEEELKTLFTLGEKIEQLFQKPMDIEFAIEKGKVYILQAREITTLDMQLPVRILDNSNISESFPGICLPLSESFAGEMYSGIFTSLGRRFLGKKVSSYEELFQRMVGGFSGRMYYEISSWYDILRLLPFSRKIIPVWQGMLGVSNEEISFSKKKPSFFLKCRIALLFCYYFSVSQRKMKELDRFFQERYTSYSKKVDETEDAQALYRIFLEMKEDLLREWDITLMNDMVSFISTHLYGKKTAFSLETMKPVRALSALKAVARKHGLDSEEYRREKKSYISAYGDRIEGELKLETRTYRSNEELLDRWILDALETEKAEKTEKTDRAGLPEAEQSIQKAYGEKDSFKKDSIETDCEETSRSEKPSKQKQWKSFLYRLAESSCNNREISRLHRTRCFGLMRRIVDKIGEKSIGFDVYYLSLDELKELLFSGKDFSLKIAREKELRKAYERLPVLSRVKLLGKVDRDPLAGEIRVLSYESFKGKRNIEERIGRPRKDEGNRKAGKIRQMEKTGKKDKEAGNSQPRVFFGRGVSKGIFRGEVLKIKSLQEVRATEAKGKILLSYSTDPGWFPYLNMAGGLITERGSLLSHSAILARELEKPAVVNIPNIMEELQSGDIVEIDGDLGICSVIKQKE
;
A
#
# COMPACT_ATOMS: atom_id res chain seq x y z
N MET A 1 -14.79 13.14 -31.62
CA MET A 1 -13.71 13.48 -30.68
C MET A 1 -12.37 12.82 -31.02
N LYS A 2 -12.36 11.63 -31.62
CA LYS A 2 -11.13 10.86 -31.93
C LYS A 2 -10.15 11.62 -32.82
N ALA A 3 -10.60 12.15 -33.92
CA ALA A 3 -9.78 12.90 -34.88
C ALA A 3 -9.21 14.18 -34.26
N ARG A 4 -9.98 14.91 -33.44
CA ARG A 4 -9.50 16.12 -32.76
C ARG A 4 -8.34 15.84 -31.81
N HIS A 5 -8.34 14.69 -31.14
CA HIS A 5 -7.19 14.30 -30.30
C HIS A 5 -5.97 14.01 -31.17
N LEU A 6 -6.13 13.38 -32.34
CA LEU A 6 -5.01 13.13 -33.27
C LEU A 6 -4.45 14.42 -33.84
N GLU A 7 -5.28 15.42 -34.21
CA GLU A 7 -4.84 16.75 -34.64
C GLU A 7 -3.97 17.43 -33.55
N ILE A 8 -4.46 17.44 -32.32
CA ILE A 8 -3.70 18.01 -31.17
C ILE A 8 -2.36 17.28 -30.96
N LEU A 9 -2.37 15.96 -31.10
CA LEU A 9 -1.15 15.15 -30.94
C LEU A 9 -0.14 15.44 -32.07
N GLU A 10 -0.59 15.55 -33.29
CA GLU A 10 0.24 15.91 -34.47
C GLU A 10 0.83 17.31 -34.30
N GLU A 11 0.01 18.32 -33.94
CA GLU A 11 0.47 19.70 -33.66
C GLU A 11 1.52 19.78 -32.56
N LYS A 12 1.45 18.88 -31.57
CA LYS A 12 2.42 18.79 -30.46
C LYS A 12 3.63 17.92 -30.77
N GLY A 13 3.73 17.40 -32.01
CA GLY A 13 4.87 16.63 -32.49
C GLY A 13 4.93 15.19 -31.97
N PHE A 14 3.78 14.60 -31.58
CA PHE A 14 3.70 13.18 -31.29
C PHE A 14 3.78 12.34 -32.59
N PRO A 15 4.26 11.10 -32.50
CA PRO A 15 4.40 10.23 -33.66
C PRO A 15 3.04 9.69 -34.13
N VAL A 16 2.31 10.50 -34.89
CA VAL A 16 1.02 10.13 -35.52
C VAL A 16 1.27 9.89 -37.02
N PRO A 17 0.75 8.80 -37.62
CA PRO A 17 0.76 8.66 -39.06
C PRO A 17 -0.01 9.82 -39.72
N LYS A 18 0.43 10.32 -40.85
CA LYS A 18 -0.27 11.41 -41.57
C LYS A 18 -1.71 11.02 -41.86
N PHE A 19 -2.62 11.96 -41.71
CA PHE A 19 -4.06 11.74 -41.96
C PHE A 19 -4.75 13.01 -42.45
N ILE A 20 -5.94 12.83 -43.02
CA ILE A 20 -6.89 13.87 -43.34
C ILE A 20 -8.29 13.50 -42.86
N LEU A 21 -9.13 14.50 -42.68
CA LEU A 21 -10.55 14.36 -42.42
C LEU A 21 -11.36 14.75 -43.62
N VAL A 22 -12.34 13.96 -43.98
CA VAL A 22 -13.19 14.19 -45.12
C VAL A 22 -14.66 14.16 -44.71
N SER A 23 -15.42 15.18 -45.07
CA SER A 23 -16.87 15.24 -44.89
C SER A 23 -17.61 14.52 -46.01
N GLU A 24 -18.88 14.16 -45.81
CA GLU A 24 -19.65 13.31 -46.74
C GLU A 24 -19.68 13.79 -48.21
N ASN A 25 -19.66 15.12 -48.44
CA ASN A 25 -19.71 15.70 -49.77
C ASN A 25 -18.38 16.34 -50.22
N GLU A 26 -17.30 16.07 -49.51
CA GLU A 26 -15.99 16.66 -49.78
C GLU A 26 -15.20 15.76 -50.74
N GLU A 27 -14.41 16.38 -51.64
CA GLU A 27 -13.57 15.63 -52.57
C GLU A 27 -12.34 15.09 -51.82
N VAL A 28 -12.08 13.77 -51.97
CA VAL A 28 -10.95 13.11 -51.31
C VAL A 28 -9.65 13.52 -52.01
N ASP A 29 -8.83 14.35 -51.38
CA ASP A 29 -7.48 14.71 -51.82
C ASP A 29 -6.40 13.92 -51.03
N LEU A 30 -5.69 13.04 -51.72
CA LEU A 30 -4.63 12.20 -51.15
C LEU A 30 -3.22 12.77 -51.44
N SER A 31 -3.09 14.05 -51.79
CA SER A 31 -1.79 14.70 -52.02
C SER A 31 -0.91 14.81 -50.78
N PHE A 32 -1.50 14.67 -49.57
CA PHE A 32 -0.80 14.72 -48.28
C PHE A 32 0.20 13.56 -48.08
N SER A 33 0.07 12.48 -48.84
CA SER A 33 0.88 11.26 -48.65
C SER A 33 1.20 10.59 -50.01
N GLU A 34 2.39 9.99 -50.10
CA GLU A 34 2.83 9.15 -51.22
C GLU A 34 2.54 7.65 -51.02
N LYS A 35 1.91 7.28 -49.88
CA LYS A 35 1.60 5.87 -49.57
C LYS A 35 0.60 5.27 -50.58
N GLU A 36 0.74 3.97 -50.84
CA GLU A 36 -0.17 3.18 -51.67
C GLU A 36 -1.41 2.70 -50.92
N TYR A 37 -1.31 2.51 -49.58
CA TYR A 37 -2.34 1.95 -48.74
C TYR A 37 -2.75 2.90 -47.62
N PHE A 38 -4.05 2.91 -47.29
CA PHE A 38 -4.66 3.76 -46.27
C PHE A 38 -5.58 2.96 -45.37
N ALA A 39 -5.77 3.46 -44.14
CA ALA A 39 -6.83 3.07 -43.21
C ALA A 39 -7.94 4.11 -43.28
N VAL A 40 -9.18 3.69 -43.53
CA VAL A 40 -10.38 4.53 -43.62
C VAL A 40 -11.26 4.22 -42.42
N ARG A 41 -11.42 5.18 -41.51
CA ARG A 41 -12.04 4.98 -40.20
C ARG A 41 -13.18 5.97 -39.98
N SER A 42 -14.25 5.54 -39.32
CA SER A 42 -15.32 6.42 -38.88
C SER A 42 -14.85 7.42 -37.82
N ASN A 43 -15.34 8.66 -37.87
CA ASN A 43 -15.19 9.69 -36.83
C ASN A 43 -16.54 10.39 -36.63
N PHE A 44 -17.51 9.65 -36.13
CA PHE A 44 -18.89 10.08 -35.97
C PHE A 44 -19.20 10.48 -34.53
N SER A 45 -20.03 11.49 -34.35
CA SER A 45 -20.41 12.03 -33.04
C SER A 45 -21.12 11.00 -32.15
N LEU A 46 -21.77 10.00 -32.75
CA LEU A 46 -22.47 8.94 -32.04
C LEU A 46 -21.55 7.93 -31.33
N GLU A 47 -20.30 7.81 -31.77
CA GLU A 47 -19.34 6.85 -31.15
C GLU A 47 -18.98 7.19 -29.72
N ASP A 48 -19.00 8.48 -29.38
CA ASP A 48 -18.57 9.01 -28.08
C ASP A 48 -19.74 9.51 -27.21
N SER A 49 -20.99 9.09 -27.48
CA SER A 49 -22.13 9.48 -26.64
C SER A 49 -22.05 8.82 -25.27
N GLY A 50 -22.00 9.63 -24.17
CA GLY A 50 -21.70 9.20 -22.80
C GLY A 50 -22.67 8.21 -22.13
N GLU A 51 -23.78 7.83 -22.79
CA GLU A 51 -24.75 6.86 -22.23
C GLU A 51 -24.56 5.44 -22.78
N HIS A 52 -23.96 5.27 -23.95
CA HIS A 52 -23.62 3.95 -24.54
C HIS A 52 -22.37 4.09 -25.41
N SER A 53 -21.33 3.28 -25.13
CA SER A 53 -20.17 3.17 -26.01
C SER A 53 -20.57 2.32 -27.24
N PHE A 54 -20.60 2.93 -28.40
CA PHE A 54 -20.78 2.25 -29.69
C PHE A 54 -19.44 1.89 -30.34
N ALA A 55 -18.38 1.78 -29.57
CA ALA A 55 -17.06 1.40 -30.03
C ALA A 55 -17.12 0.05 -30.77
N GLY A 56 -16.63 0.01 -32.00
CA GLY A 56 -16.60 -1.19 -32.84
C GLY A 56 -17.87 -1.47 -33.64
N GLN A 57 -18.89 -0.60 -33.60
CA GLN A 57 -20.14 -0.79 -34.42
C GLN A 57 -20.09 -0.12 -35.80
N PHE A 58 -19.13 0.78 -36.03
CA PHE A 58 -18.96 1.46 -37.30
C PHE A 58 -17.80 0.88 -38.11
N LEU A 59 -17.96 0.89 -39.42
CA LEU A 59 -17.01 0.29 -40.34
C LEU A 59 -15.63 0.97 -40.26
N THR A 60 -14.60 0.14 -40.14
CA THR A 60 -13.19 0.52 -40.35
C THR A 60 -12.63 -0.35 -41.48
N SER A 61 -12.15 0.26 -42.54
CA SER A 61 -11.54 -0.42 -43.67
C SER A 61 -10.02 -0.23 -43.63
N LEU A 62 -9.28 -1.34 -43.46
CA LEU A 62 -7.82 -1.35 -43.48
C LEU A 62 -7.30 -1.85 -44.84
N ASN A 63 -6.02 -1.59 -45.13
CA ASN A 63 -5.37 -2.00 -46.38
C ASN A 63 -6.07 -1.52 -47.65
N VAL A 64 -6.71 -0.34 -47.59
CA VAL A 64 -7.40 0.23 -48.72
C VAL A 64 -6.38 0.81 -49.69
N LYS A 65 -6.36 0.29 -50.95
CA LYS A 65 -5.51 0.84 -52.00
C LYS A 65 -5.93 2.26 -52.34
N ARG A 66 -4.97 3.11 -52.68
CA ARG A 66 -5.16 4.52 -53.03
C ARG A 66 -6.31 4.77 -53.99
N GLU A 67 -6.44 3.96 -55.02
CA GLU A 67 -7.50 4.03 -56.05
C GLU A 67 -8.90 3.73 -55.52
N LYS A 68 -9.02 2.98 -54.41
CA LYS A 68 -10.28 2.54 -53.79
C LYS A 68 -10.68 3.34 -52.55
N VAL A 69 -9.89 4.35 -52.16
CA VAL A 69 -10.16 5.14 -50.95
C VAL A 69 -11.51 5.85 -51.05
N LYS A 70 -11.87 6.39 -52.20
CA LYS A 70 -13.18 7.06 -52.43
C LYS A 70 -14.36 6.11 -52.19
N GLU A 71 -14.28 4.87 -52.66
CA GLU A 71 -15.31 3.84 -52.42
C GLU A 71 -15.41 3.49 -50.94
N ALA A 72 -14.28 3.26 -50.28
CA ALA A 72 -14.25 2.94 -48.86
C ALA A 72 -14.81 4.08 -47.97
N VAL A 73 -14.57 5.36 -48.31
CA VAL A 73 -15.15 6.51 -47.60
C VAL A 73 -16.70 6.49 -47.74
N GLN A 74 -17.23 6.18 -48.92
CA GLN A 74 -18.69 6.08 -49.13
C GLN A 74 -19.28 4.92 -48.33
N GLU A 75 -18.62 3.76 -48.29
CA GLU A 75 -19.05 2.62 -47.46
C GLU A 75 -19.09 2.95 -45.94
N VAL A 76 -18.09 3.68 -45.45
CA VAL A 76 -18.05 4.10 -44.04
C VAL A 76 -19.20 5.06 -43.71
N PHE A 77 -19.51 6.05 -44.59
CA PHE A 77 -20.68 6.92 -44.41
C PHE A 77 -22.02 6.16 -44.54
N ALA A 78 -22.11 5.19 -45.44
CA ALA A 78 -23.32 4.35 -45.58
C ALA A 78 -23.57 3.51 -44.30
N SER A 79 -22.52 3.04 -43.62
CA SER A 79 -22.64 2.33 -42.34
C SER A 79 -23.24 3.20 -41.22
N TYR A 80 -22.98 4.50 -41.26
CA TYR A 80 -23.56 5.48 -40.32
C TYR A 80 -25.07 5.68 -40.59
N ALA A 81 -25.48 5.84 -41.84
CA ALA A 81 -26.89 5.99 -42.22
C ALA A 81 -27.73 4.77 -41.78
N GLY A 82 -27.21 3.55 -41.99
CA GLY A 82 -27.85 2.30 -41.53
C GLY A 82 -28.04 2.20 -40.01
N SER A 83 -27.12 2.76 -39.25
CA SER A 83 -27.18 2.76 -37.76
C SER A 83 -28.22 3.73 -37.20
N LEU A 84 -28.48 4.85 -37.87
CA LEU A 84 -29.54 5.82 -37.52
C LEU A 84 -30.94 5.20 -37.66
N ASP A 85 -31.18 4.45 -38.73
CA ASP A 85 -32.42 3.73 -38.97
C ASP A 85 -32.72 2.66 -37.90
N TYR A 86 -31.67 1.97 -37.44
CA TYR A 86 -31.76 1.00 -36.33
C TYR A 86 -32.10 1.67 -35.01
N LYS A 87 -31.52 2.86 -34.71
CA LYS A 87 -31.82 3.65 -33.52
C LYS A 87 -33.27 4.16 -33.49
N GLU A 88 -33.78 4.63 -34.60
CA GLU A 88 -35.19 5.04 -34.66
C GLU A 88 -36.13 3.85 -34.41
N LYS A 89 -35.84 2.69 -34.99
CA LYS A 89 -36.60 1.45 -34.77
C LYS A 89 -36.48 0.96 -33.30
N ALA A 90 -35.29 1.00 -32.72
CA ALA A 90 -35.07 0.62 -31.31
C ALA A 90 -35.73 1.58 -30.31
N ASN A 91 -35.74 2.88 -30.60
CA ASN A 91 -36.42 3.88 -29.76
C ASN A 91 -37.97 3.78 -29.89
N ARG A 92 -38.50 3.46 -31.07
CA ARG A 92 -39.93 3.16 -31.25
C ARG A 92 -40.31 1.89 -30.47
N GLY A 93 -39.47 0.84 -30.48
CA GLY A 93 -39.70 -0.39 -29.71
C GLY A 93 -39.58 -0.17 -28.18
N LYS A 94 -38.66 0.68 -27.71
CA LYS A 94 -38.57 1.05 -26.28
C LYS A 94 -39.77 1.92 -25.86
N GLY A 95 -40.25 2.85 -26.69
CA GLY A 95 -41.45 3.62 -26.39
C GLY A 95 -42.70 2.74 -26.20
N GLU A 96 -42.89 1.70 -27.04
CA GLU A 96 -43.97 0.73 -26.86
C GLU A 96 -43.77 -0.18 -25.64
N TYR A 97 -42.52 -0.53 -25.27
CA TYR A 97 -42.22 -1.33 -24.08
C TYR A 97 -42.44 -0.53 -22.79
N TYR A 98 -42.05 0.75 -22.75
CA TYR A 98 -42.34 1.64 -21.60
C TYR A 98 -43.84 1.94 -21.47
N LEU A 99 -44.58 2.14 -22.55
CA LEU A 99 -46.04 2.30 -22.50
C LEU A 99 -46.75 1.00 -22.02
N LYS A 100 -46.21 -0.18 -22.40
CA LYS A 100 -46.70 -1.48 -21.88
C LYS A 100 -46.32 -1.74 -20.41
N GLN A 101 -45.19 -1.26 -19.93
CA GLN A 101 -44.84 -1.35 -18.51
C GLN A 101 -45.64 -0.38 -17.65
N GLN A 102 -45.83 0.87 -18.05
CA GLN A 102 -46.68 1.81 -17.31
C GLN A 102 -48.12 1.35 -17.26
N GLY A 103 -48.64 0.71 -18.32
CA GLY A 103 -49.95 0.07 -18.32
C GLY A 103 -50.06 -1.14 -17.36
N LYS A 104 -48.97 -1.87 -17.13
CA LYS A 104 -48.94 -2.98 -16.17
C LYS A 104 -48.72 -2.53 -14.72
N GLU A 105 -47.94 -1.49 -14.48
CA GLU A 105 -47.76 -0.89 -13.14
C GLU A 105 -49.06 -0.20 -12.67
N GLY A 106 -49.73 0.52 -13.54
CA GLY A 106 -51.06 1.09 -13.24
C GLY A 106 -52.13 0.04 -12.93
N GLN A 107 -52.04 -1.17 -13.46
CA GLN A 107 -52.92 -2.28 -13.12
C GLN A 107 -52.51 -2.98 -11.81
N GLN A 108 -51.22 -3.02 -11.46
CA GLN A 108 -50.75 -3.54 -10.19
C GLN A 108 -50.97 -2.60 -9.01
N GLU A 109 -50.91 -1.29 -9.20
CA GLU A 109 -51.26 -0.32 -8.15
C GLU A 109 -52.76 -0.30 -7.86
N ASN A 110 -53.62 -0.41 -8.87
CA ASN A 110 -55.05 -0.54 -8.66
C ASN A 110 -55.44 -1.86 -7.96
N ALA A 111 -54.69 -2.94 -8.17
CA ALA A 111 -54.92 -4.22 -7.46
C ALA A 111 -54.39 -4.19 -6.01
N LYS A 112 -53.37 -3.38 -5.70
CA LYS A 112 -52.90 -3.17 -4.32
C LYS A 112 -53.78 -2.21 -3.53
N HIS A 113 -54.44 -1.24 -4.16
CA HIS A 113 -55.36 -0.34 -3.48
C HIS A 113 -56.70 -1.01 -3.11
N GLN A 114 -57.15 -2.06 -3.83
CA GLN A 114 -58.36 -2.79 -3.46
C GLN A 114 -58.14 -3.85 -2.34
N LYS A 115 -56.90 -4.22 -1.99
CA LYS A 115 -56.62 -5.13 -0.86
C LYS A 115 -56.34 -4.44 0.47
N ASN A 116 -56.05 -3.13 0.49
CA ASN A 116 -55.74 -2.41 1.75
C ASN A 116 -56.90 -1.63 2.36
N THR A 117 -58.14 -1.72 1.81
CA THR A 117 -59.32 -1.03 2.35
C THR A 117 -60.18 -1.89 3.29
N LYS A 118 -59.70 -3.06 3.76
CA LYS A 118 -60.42 -3.93 4.66
C LYS A 118 -59.84 -4.14 6.05
N HIS A 119 -58.90 -3.33 6.52
CA HIS A 119 -58.51 -3.34 7.92
C HIS A 119 -57.98 -1.98 8.36
N GLN A 120 -58.85 -1.06 8.75
CA GLN A 120 -58.65 -0.07 9.82
C GLN A 120 -59.95 0.73 10.04
N LYS A 121 -60.79 0.23 10.89
CA LYS A 121 -61.76 1.05 11.67
C LYS A 121 -61.30 1.04 13.13
N ASN A 122 -61.26 2.23 13.68
CA ASN A 122 -61.11 2.63 15.11
C ASN A 122 -59.67 3.14 15.40
N THR A 123 -59.53 4.42 15.57
CA THR A 123 -59.85 5.26 16.73
C THR A 123 -59.64 6.74 16.41
N LYS A 124 -60.59 7.51 16.91
CA LYS A 124 -60.69 8.98 16.89
C LYS A 124 -59.73 9.64 17.92
N HIS A 125 -59.17 10.81 17.63
CA HIS A 125 -59.50 12.13 18.25
C HIS A 125 -58.35 13.10 17.99
N GLN A 126 -58.70 14.17 17.38
CA GLN A 126 -58.93 15.58 17.76
C GLN A 126 -57.67 16.49 17.76
N LYS A 127 -57.79 17.47 16.86
CA LYS A 127 -57.72 18.97 17.03
C LYS A 127 -56.33 19.57 17.42
N ASN A 128 -55.87 20.63 16.84
CA ASN A 128 -56.38 21.92 16.34
C ASN A 128 -55.26 22.67 15.61
N THR A 129 -55.55 23.22 14.48
CA THR A 129 -55.70 24.64 14.07
C THR A 129 -54.54 25.62 14.17
N LYS A 130 -54.25 26.21 13.00
CA LYS A 130 -54.00 27.63 12.68
C LYS A 130 -52.65 28.25 13.10
N HIS A 131 -51.90 28.77 12.20
CA HIS A 131 -52.06 30.08 11.57
C HIS A 131 -51.13 30.36 10.44
N GLN A 132 -51.69 30.97 9.44
CA GLN A 132 -51.18 31.73 8.31
C GLN A 132 -50.40 33.01 8.70
N LYS A 133 -49.62 33.42 7.72
CA LYS A 133 -49.44 34.78 7.16
C LYS A 133 -48.11 35.46 7.37
N ASN A 134 -47.58 35.78 6.26
CA ASN A 134 -47.28 37.06 5.61
C ASN A 134 -45.84 37.60 5.75
N THR A 135 -45.30 37.74 4.60
CA THR A 135 -45.01 38.85 3.66
C THR A 135 -43.74 39.65 3.86
N LYS A 136 -42.99 39.66 2.71
CA LYS A 136 -42.25 40.82 2.16
C LYS A 136 -41.37 41.68 3.07
N HIS A 137 -40.09 41.78 2.72
CA HIS A 137 -39.58 43.03 2.12
C HIS A 137 -38.15 42.93 1.59
N GLN A 138 -37.98 43.52 0.45
CA GLN A 138 -36.79 43.94 -0.27
C GLN A 138 -35.91 44.90 0.54
N LYS A 139 -34.61 44.93 0.39
CA LYS A 139 -33.80 45.92 -0.36
C LYS A 139 -32.31 45.89 0.03
N ASN A 140 -31.50 45.80 -1.02
CA ASN A 140 -30.28 46.57 -1.34
C ASN A 140 -29.28 46.93 -0.24
N THR A 141 -27.99 46.54 -0.43
CA THR A 141 -26.96 47.41 -1.07
C THR A 141 -25.61 46.74 -1.20
N LYS A 142 -25.05 46.86 -2.36
CA LYS A 142 -23.66 47.01 -2.82
C LYS A 142 -22.52 46.73 -1.81
N HIS A 143 -21.61 45.80 -2.18
CA HIS A 143 -20.20 46.18 -2.41
C HIS A 143 -19.52 45.28 -3.42
N GLN A 144 -19.12 45.89 -4.53
CA GLN A 144 -18.19 45.41 -5.50
C GLN A 144 -16.78 45.38 -4.88
N LYS A 145 -16.02 44.30 -5.07
CA LYS A 145 -14.69 44.30 -5.67
C LYS A 145 -14.01 42.96 -5.54
N ASN A 146 -13.56 42.51 -6.69
CA ASN A 146 -12.50 41.54 -7.08
C ASN A 146 -12.99 40.25 -7.69
N THR A 147 -13.47 40.39 -8.91
CA THR A 147 -13.46 39.33 -9.93
C THR A 147 -12.47 39.73 -11.02
N LYS A 148 -11.27 39.16 -10.95
CA LYS A 148 -10.34 39.10 -12.07
C LYS A 148 -9.71 37.71 -12.03
N HIS A 149 -10.45 36.70 -12.43
CA HIS A 149 -10.00 35.39 -12.95
C HIS A 149 -11.23 34.50 -13.24
N GLN A 150 -12.10 35.02 -14.12
CA GLN A 150 -13.13 34.21 -14.76
C GLN A 150 -13.58 34.95 -16.03
N LYS A 151 -12.73 34.91 -17.04
CA LYS A 151 -13.11 35.23 -18.42
C LYS A 151 -12.11 34.55 -19.34
N ASN A 152 -12.29 33.22 -19.51
CA ASN A 152 -11.83 32.48 -20.71
C ASN A 152 -12.55 31.13 -20.84
N THR A 153 -13.85 31.08 -20.46
CA THR A 153 -14.64 29.84 -20.61
C THR A 153 -16.03 30.09 -21.21
N GLU A 154 -16.20 31.20 -21.94
CA GLU A 154 -17.44 31.42 -22.70
C GLU A 154 -17.12 32.04 -24.05
N GLN A 155 -16.62 31.22 -24.96
CA GLN A 155 -16.79 31.34 -26.41
C GLN A 155 -16.35 30.04 -27.08
N ILE A 156 -16.93 28.91 -26.66
CA ILE A 156 -17.07 27.77 -27.53
C ILE A 156 -18.42 28.00 -28.21
N LYS A 157 -18.38 28.65 -29.40
CA LYS A 157 -19.45 28.54 -30.35
C LYS A 157 -19.81 27.07 -30.48
N SER A 158 -21.10 26.73 -30.47
CA SER A 158 -21.62 25.46 -30.91
C SER A 158 -21.17 25.25 -32.38
N GLU A 159 -19.98 24.69 -32.55
CA GLU A 159 -19.60 24.14 -33.83
C GLU A 159 -20.56 22.99 -34.07
N VAL A 160 -21.30 23.08 -35.15
CA VAL A 160 -22.07 21.98 -35.69
C VAL A 160 -21.04 20.87 -35.88
N LEU A 161 -21.12 19.79 -35.11
CA LEU A 161 -20.26 18.62 -35.27
C LEU A 161 -20.57 18.04 -36.68
N VAL A 162 -19.68 18.29 -37.63
CA VAL A 162 -19.74 17.72 -38.93
C VAL A 162 -19.22 16.30 -38.85
N GLU A 163 -20.01 15.33 -39.20
CA GLU A 163 -19.61 13.92 -39.30
C GLU A 163 -18.51 13.79 -40.36
N THR A 164 -17.42 13.15 -40.04
CA THR A 164 -16.24 13.01 -40.89
C THR A 164 -15.74 11.58 -40.92
N VAL A 165 -14.99 11.24 -41.94
CA VAL A 165 -14.23 10.00 -42.07
C VAL A 165 -12.75 10.35 -42.03
N LEU A 166 -12.01 9.62 -41.22
CA LEU A 166 -10.57 9.73 -41.07
C LEU A 166 -9.87 8.84 -42.09
N ILE A 167 -9.06 9.42 -42.96
CA ILE A 167 -8.18 8.71 -43.91
C ILE A 167 -6.75 8.85 -43.38
N GLN A 168 -6.14 7.76 -42.97
CA GLN A 168 -4.81 7.74 -42.35
C GLN A 168 -3.86 6.85 -43.15
N GLU A 169 -2.57 7.22 -43.26
CA GLU A 169 -1.53 6.36 -43.82
C GLU A 169 -1.55 4.99 -43.17
N MET A 170 -1.62 3.93 -43.96
CA MET A 170 -1.56 2.56 -43.46
C MET A 170 -0.17 2.20 -42.98
N LEU A 171 -0.07 1.63 -41.81
CA LEU A 171 1.12 1.00 -41.25
C LEU A 171 1.02 -0.53 -41.34
N PHE A 172 2.14 -1.20 -41.50
CA PHE A 172 2.25 -2.66 -41.46
C PHE A 172 3.08 -3.07 -40.27
N PRO A 173 2.51 -2.99 -39.04
CA PRO A 173 3.25 -3.15 -37.83
C PRO A 173 3.60 -4.61 -37.56
N GLU A 174 4.78 -4.85 -36.96
CA GLU A 174 5.16 -6.13 -36.38
C GLU A 174 4.41 -6.35 -35.06
N LYS A 175 4.16 -5.26 -34.32
CA LYS A 175 3.53 -5.23 -33.01
C LYS A 175 2.50 -4.11 -32.93
N SER A 176 1.36 -4.37 -32.33
CA SER A 176 0.35 -3.34 -32.07
C SER A 176 -0.35 -3.61 -30.74
N GLY A 177 -1.05 -2.64 -30.24
CA GLY A 177 -1.77 -2.83 -28.99
C GLY A 177 -2.44 -1.58 -28.44
N VAL A 178 -2.82 -1.66 -27.18
CA VAL A 178 -3.50 -0.59 -26.46
C VAL A 178 -2.71 -0.24 -25.20
N LEU A 179 -2.48 1.05 -24.99
CA LEU A 179 -1.89 1.60 -23.78
C LEU A 179 -2.96 2.36 -22.99
N PHE A 180 -3.28 1.88 -21.82
CA PHE A 180 -4.12 2.59 -20.86
C PHE A 180 -3.24 3.37 -19.88
N THR A 181 -3.39 4.70 -19.81
CA THR A 181 -2.60 5.53 -18.89
C THR A 181 -3.01 5.35 -17.43
N LYS A 182 -4.20 4.81 -17.19
CA LYS A 182 -4.69 4.26 -15.92
C LYS A 182 -5.37 2.93 -16.20
N ASN A 183 -5.25 1.97 -15.28
CA ASN A 183 -5.93 0.70 -15.43
C ASN A 183 -7.47 0.91 -15.46
N PRO A 184 -8.17 0.49 -16.53
CA PRO A 184 -9.62 0.68 -16.70
C PRO A 184 -10.46 0.05 -15.57
N LYS A 185 -9.91 -0.90 -14.82
CA LYS A 185 -10.55 -1.53 -13.65
C LYS A 185 -10.52 -0.65 -12.40
N GLY A 186 -9.91 0.56 -12.46
CA GLY A 186 -9.89 1.51 -11.35
C GLY A 186 -8.61 1.51 -10.52
N ILE A 187 -7.52 0.87 -10.96
CA ILE A 187 -6.21 0.95 -10.30
C ILE A 187 -5.46 2.17 -10.87
N LEU A 188 -5.63 3.32 -10.23
CA LEU A 188 -5.15 4.62 -10.76
C LEU A 188 -3.62 4.79 -10.77
N SER A 189 -2.89 4.01 -9.99
CA SER A 189 -1.42 4.02 -9.97
C SER A 189 -0.77 3.19 -11.06
N GLU A 190 -1.56 2.48 -11.87
CA GLU A 190 -1.12 1.52 -12.84
C GLU A 190 -1.39 2.00 -14.28
N MET A 191 -0.35 1.96 -15.12
CA MET A 191 -0.49 1.99 -16.58
C MET A 191 -0.45 0.55 -17.10
N VAL A 192 -1.24 0.26 -18.12
CA VAL A 192 -1.35 -1.09 -18.69
C VAL A 192 -1.10 -1.03 -20.19
N VAL A 193 -0.24 -1.90 -20.71
CA VAL A 193 -0.04 -2.10 -22.14
C VAL A 193 -0.47 -3.51 -22.49
N VAL A 194 -1.43 -3.64 -23.37
CA VAL A 194 -1.84 -4.92 -23.97
C VAL A 194 -1.25 -4.99 -25.36
N LEU A 195 -0.43 -6.00 -25.59
CA LEU A 195 0.35 -6.18 -26.82
C LEU A 195 -0.09 -7.43 -27.57
N GLY A 196 -0.26 -7.31 -28.88
CA GLY A 196 -0.51 -8.41 -29.81
C GLY A 196 0.34 -8.30 -31.07
N GLN A 197 0.29 -9.34 -31.90
CA GLN A 197 1.06 -9.45 -33.14
C GLN A 197 0.30 -8.87 -34.32
N GLY A 198 0.98 -8.07 -35.16
CA GLY A 198 0.45 -7.54 -36.40
C GLY A 198 -0.57 -6.42 -36.20
N LEU A 199 -1.65 -6.44 -36.94
CA LEU A 199 -2.69 -5.38 -36.94
C LEU A 199 -3.55 -5.42 -35.67
N GLY A 200 -3.91 -4.23 -35.16
CA GLY A 200 -4.59 -4.05 -33.88
C GLY A 200 -5.96 -4.71 -33.74
N ASP A 201 -6.69 -4.94 -34.83
CA ASP A 201 -8.03 -5.55 -34.78
C ASP A 201 -8.00 -6.95 -34.18
N LYS A 202 -6.94 -7.73 -34.46
CA LYS A 202 -6.79 -9.07 -33.92
C LYS A 202 -6.44 -9.11 -32.42
N VAL A 203 -5.84 -8.05 -31.89
CA VAL A 203 -5.46 -7.95 -30.48
C VAL A 203 -6.69 -7.83 -29.57
N VAL A 204 -7.78 -7.25 -30.09
CA VAL A 204 -9.02 -7.08 -29.33
C VAL A 204 -9.86 -8.37 -29.32
N GLU A 205 -9.72 -9.21 -30.34
CA GLU A 205 -10.50 -10.44 -30.53
C GLU A 205 -9.83 -11.68 -29.91
N ASP A 206 -8.49 -11.73 -29.91
CA ASP A 206 -7.72 -12.91 -29.49
C ASP A 206 -7.11 -12.70 -28.07
N GLN A 207 -7.92 -12.96 -27.03
CA GLN A 207 -7.51 -12.82 -25.63
C GLN A 207 -6.47 -13.86 -25.18
N GLU A 208 -6.23 -14.94 -25.93
CA GLU A 208 -5.35 -16.02 -25.51
C GLU A 208 -3.87 -15.81 -25.85
N ASN A 209 -3.56 -14.93 -26.82
CA ASN A 209 -2.21 -14.69 -27.33
C ASN A 209 -1.66 -13.28 -27.10
N VAL A 210 -2.10 -12.60 -26.05
CA VAL A 210 -1.67 -11.25 -25.72
C VAL A 210 -0.69 -11.24 -24.55
N LEU A 211 0.31 -10.34 -24.61
CA LEU A 211 1.15 -9.99 -23.47
C LEU A 211 0.65 -8.70 -22.84
N THR A 212 0.50 -8.70 -21.54
CA THR A 212 0.11 -7.52 -20.79
C THR A 212 1.26 -7.05 -19.92
N TYR A 213 1.62 -5.76 -20.03
CA TYR A 213 2.62 -5.11 -19.20
C TYR A 213 1.93 -4.20 -18.19
N HIS A 214 2.31 -4.34 -16.93
CA HIS A 214 1.77 -3.61 -15.79
C HIS A 214 2.84 -2.71 -15.21
N TYR A 215 2.70 -1.40 -15.41
CA TYR A 215 3.67 -0.41 -14.98
C TYR A 215 3.14 0.42 -13.81
N PHE A 216 3.74 0.24 -12.65
CA PHE A 216 3.50 1.06 -11.46
C PHE A 216 4.59 2.10 -11.35
N ARG A 217 4.25 3.36 -11.58
CA ARG A 217 5.20 4.47 -11.63
C ARG A 217 6.10 4.52 -10.39
N GLY A 218 7.41 4.31 -10.59
CA GLY A 218 8.40 4.40 -9.52
C GLY A 218 8.48 3.20 -8.61
N GLU A 219 7.66 2.16 -8.81
CA GLU A 219 7.65 0.98 -7.96
C GLU A 219 8.05 -0.31 -8.70
N CYS A 220 7.30 -0.72 -9.71
CA CYS A 220 7.61 -1.94 -10.43
C CYS A 220 7.05 -1.97 -11.84
N LEU A 221 7.64 -2.85 -12.67
CA LEU A 221 7.17 -3.24 -13.98
C LEU A 221 7.17 -4.77 -14.05
N TYR A 222 6.07 -5.38 -14.44
CA TYR A 222 6.02 -6.81 -14.71
C TYR A 222 5.15 -7.09 -15.92
N GLN A 223 5.36 -8.26 -16.55
CA GLN A 223 4.54 -8.75 -17.64
C GLN A 223 3.74 -9.97 -17.20
N GLU A 224 2.58 -10.14 -17.82
CA GLU A 224 1.68 -11.26 -17.67
C GLU A 224 1.31 -11.82 -19.04
N GLY A 225 1.21 -13.15 -19.15
CA GLY A 225 0.82 -13.86 -20.36
C GLY A 225 1.80 -14.95 -20.75
N GLN A 226 1.40 -15.84 -21.68
CA GLN A 226 2.27 -16.87 -22.21
C GLN A 226 3.08 -16.32 -23.37
N GLY A 227 4.40 -16.42 -23.27
CA GLY A 227 5.32 -15.87 -24.26
C GLY A 227 5.17 -16.52 -25.63
N THR A 228 4.58 -15.80 -26.56
CA THR A 228 4.45 -16.18 -27.97
C THR A 228 5.70 -15.84 -28.80
N GLY A 229 6.83 -15.51 -28.18
CA GLY A 229 8.01 -14.93 -28.85
C GLY A 229 7.89 -13.46 -29.19
N LEU A 230 6.74 -12.85 -28.91
CA LEU A 230 6.44 -11.43 -29.10
C LEU A 230 6.64 -10.71 -27.75
N ALA A 231 7.66 -9.89 -27.63
CA ALA A 231 7.89 -9.05 -26.47
C ALA A 231 8.25 -7.63 -26.91
N LEU A 232 7.93 -6.64 -26.06
CA LEU A 232 8.48 -5.29 -26.22
C LEU A 232 9.90 -5.27 -25.66
N ASP A 233 10.80 -4.64 -26.39
CA ASP A 233 12.12 -4.35 -25.87
C ASP A 233 12.08 -3.18 -24.86
N GLU A 234 13.21 -2.91 -24.22
CA GLU A 234 13.32 -1.89 -23.19
C GLU A 234 13.07 -0.48 -23.71
N GLU A 235 13.52 -0.17 -24.93
CA GLU A 235 13.38 1.14 -25.56
C GLU A 235 11.93 1.38 -26.01
N GLU A 236 11.27 0.35 -26.57
CA GLU A 236 9.86 0.38 -26.94
C GLU A 236 8.97 0.60 -25.71
N LEU A 237 9.19 -0.14 -24.62
CA LEU A 237 8.48 0.03 -23.34
C LEU A 237 8.65 1.42 -22.76
N LYS A 238 9.89 1.91 -22.71
CA LYS A 238 10.22 3.25 -22.23
C LYS A 238 9.54 4.33 -23.07
N THR A 239 9.54 4.16 -24.38
CA THR A 239 8.90 5.09 -25.32
C THR A 239 7.40 5.12 -25.11
N LEU A 240 6.75 3.95 -25.04
CA LEU A 240 5.31 3.83 -24.80
C LEU A 240 4.88 4.48 -23.49
N PHE A 241 5.51 4.14 -22.37
CA PHE A 241 5.14 4.73 -21.08
C PHE A 241 5.41 6.25 -21.04
N THR A 242 6.51 6.71 -21.67
CA THR A 242 6.80 8.15 -21.76
C THR A 242 5.76 8.89 -22.60
N LEU A 243 5.33 8.31 -23.73
CA LEU A 243 4.26 8.87 -24.57
C LEU A 243 2.94 8.89 -23.80
N GLY A 244 2.57 7.81 -23.13
CA GLY A 244 1.38 7.75 -22.30
C GLY A 244 1.34 8.82 -21.21
N GLU A 245 2.47 9.03 -20.48
CA GLU A 245 2.59 10.10 -19.48
C GLU A 245 2.40 11.49 -20.08
N LYS A 246 3.03 11.77 -21.22
CA LYS A 246 2.92 13.06 -21.91
C LYS A 246 1.50 13.31 -22.42
N ILE A 247 0.85 12.27 -22.99
CA ILE A 247 -0.52 12.36 -23.52
C ILE A 247 -1.50 12.57 -22.35
N GLU A 248 -1.38 11.83 -21.25
CA GLU A 248 -2.19 12.05 -20.05
C GLU A 248 -2.01 13.48 -19.50
N GLN A 249 -0.78 13.99 -19.47
CA GLN A 249 -0.49 15.38 -19.06
C GLN A 249 -1.08 16.41 -20.03
N LEU A 250 -1.06 16.16 -21.34
CA LEU A 250 -1.60 17.06 -22.33
C LEU A 250 -3.13 17.20 -22.20
N PHE A 251 -3.84 16.08 -22.07
CA PHE A 251 -5.29 16.06 -21.98
C PHE A 251 -5.85 16.20 -20.56
N GLN A 252 -5.00 16.09 -19.53
CA GLN A 252 -5.36 16.14 -18.10
C GLN A 252 -6.44 15.10 -17.70
N LYS A 253 -6.49 13.97 -18.42
CA LYS A 253 -7.46 12.89 -18.24
C LYS A 253 -6.80 11.53 -18.45
N PRO A 254 -7.32 10.45 -17.84
CA PRO A 254 -6.93 9.08 -18.20
C PRO A 254 -7.24 8.77 -19.66
N MET A 255 -6.26 8.24 -20.39
CA MET A 255 -6.34 8.01 -21.82
C MET A 255 -6.18 6.54 -22.18
N ASP A 256 -6.94 6.13 -23.18
CA ASP A 256 -6.90 4.86 -23.91
C ASP A 256 -6.24 5.18 -25.27
N ILE A 257 -5.10 4.56 -25.55
CA ILE A 257 -4.22 4.92 -26.68
C ILE A 257 -3.94 3.67 -27.49
N GLU A 258 -4.43 3.65 -28.73
CA GLU A 258 -4.06 2.61 -29.71
C GLU A 258 -2.69 2.95 -30.31
N PHE A 259 -1.78 1.98 -30.34
CA PHE A 259 -0.44 2.16 -30.88
C PHE A 259 -0.06 1.03 -31.84
N ALA A 260 0.89 1.35 -32.72
CA ALA A 260 1.54 0.39 -33.61
C ALA A 260 3.06 0.60 -33.60
N ILE A 261 3.80 -0.47 -33.78
CA ILE A 261 5.26 -0.45 -33.91
C ILE A 261 5.61 -1.01 -35.28
N GLU A 262 6.20 -0.15 -36.12
CA GLU A 262 6.71 -0.49 -37.44
C GLU A 262 8.21 -0.15 -37.50
N LYS A 263 9.06 -1.13 -37.80
CA LYS A 263 10.54 -1.00 -37.85
C LYS A 263 11.13 -0.39 -36.59
N GLY A 264 10.63 -0.84 -35.41
CA GLY A 264 11.08 -0.37 -34.09
C GLY A 264 10.60 1.05 -33.72
N LYS A 265 9.79 1.70 -34.55
CA LYS A 265 9.26 3.04 -34.27
C LYS A 265 7.81 2.96 -33.80
N VAL A 266 7.51 3.57 -32.65
CA VAL A 266 6.15 3.64 -32.08
C VAL A 266 5.36 4.75 -32.77
N TYR A 267 4.12 4.44 -33.15
CA TYR A 267 3.15 5.38 -33.69
C TYR A 267 1.86 5.32 -32.90
N ILE A 268 1.21 6.47 -32.70
CA ILE A 268 -0.12 6.58 -32.08
C ILE A 268 -1.18 6.58 -33.17
N LEU A 269 -2.04 5.58 -33.15
CA LEU A 269 -3.11 5.42 -34.12
C LEU A 269 -4.40 6.13 -33.72
N GLN A 270 -4.68 6.16 -32.41
CA GLN A 270 -5.86 6.77 -31.81
C GLN A 270 -5.60 7.08 -30.35
N ALA A 271 -6.24 8.13 -29.82
CA ALA A 271 -6.28 8.41 -28.38
C ALA A 271 -7.68 8.89 -27.97
N ARG A 272 -8.21 8.32 -26.89
CA ARG A 272 -9.52 8.71 -26.34
C ARG A 272 -9.49 8.66 -24.81
N GLU A 273 -10.49 9.28 -24.17
CA GLU A 273 -10.63 9.20 -22.72
C GLU A 273 -11.08 7.78 -22.31
N ILE A 274 -10.59 7.29 -21.19
CA ILE A 274 -11.07 6.04 -20.58
C ILE A 274 -12.46 6.30 -19.99
N THR A 275 -13.50 5.79 -20.63
CA THR A 275 -14.90 6.03 -20.23
C THR A 275 -15.39 5.10 -19.11
N THR A 276 -14.69 3.99 -18.87
CA THR A 276 -15.04 3.01 -17.83
C THR A 276 -14.72 3.47 -16.40
N LEU A 277 -13.92 4.53 -16.24
CA LEU A 277 -13.54 5.07 -14.94
C LEU A 277 -14.58 6.08 -14.44
N ASP A 278 -15.39 5.69 -13.45
CA ASP A 278 -16.30 6.63 -12.77
C ASP A 278 -15.52 7.53 -11.79
N MET A 279 -15.02 8.65 -12.31
CA MET A 279 -14.26 9.64 -11.53
C MET A 279 -15.06 10.33 -10.39
N GLN A 280 -16.35 10.03 -10.24
CA GLN A 280 -17.15 10.47 -9.09
C GLN A 280 -16.93 9.57 -7.86
N LEU A 281 -16.44 8.35 -8.06
CA LEU A 281 -16.09 7.44 -6.96
C LEU A 281 -14.93 8.00 -6.13
N PRO A 282 -14.92 7.73 -4.82
CA PRO A 282 -13.84 8.21 -3.96
C PRO A 282 -12.52 7.52 -4.30
N VAL A 283 -11.46 8.32 -4.43
CA VAL A 283 -10.10 7.80 -4.56
C VAL A 283 -9.64 7.29 -3.21
N ARG A 284 -9.29 6.01 -3.15
CA ARG A 284 -8.71 5.34 -1.98
C ARG A 284 -7.21 5.22 -2.16
N ILE A 285 -6.45 5.54 -1.14
CA ILE A 285 -5.00 5.39 -1.13
C ILE A 285 -4.65 4.34 -0.10
N LEU A 286 -4.13 3.23 -0.57
CA LEU A 286 -3.67 2.11 0.26
C LEU A 286 -2.16 2.19 0.43
N ASP A 287 -1.65 2.03 1.66
CA ASP A 287 -0.23 2.06 2.00
C ASP A 287 0.16 0.86 2.87
N ASN A 288 1.20 0.16 2.45
CA ASN A 288 1.67 -1.07 3.10
C ASN A 288 2.93 -0.84 3.97
N SER A 289 3.53 0.35 3.96
CA SER A 289 4.87 0.59 4.52
C SER A 289 5.03 0.23 6.00
N ASN A 290 3.98 0.34 6.81
CA ASN A 290 4.00 0.05 8.24
C ASN A 290 3.24 -1.21 8.63
N ILE A 291 2.09 -1.47 7.97
CA ILE A 291 1.21 -2.58 8.34
C ILE A 291 1.86 -3.93 8.00
N SER A 292 2.77 -3.98 7.03
CA SER A 292 3.53 -5.17 6.65
C SER A 292 4.37 -5.75 7.79
N GLU A 293 4.75 -4.97 8.80
CA GLU A 293 5.43 -5.48 10.00
C GLU A 293 4.51 -6.36 10.87
N SER A 294 3.22 -6.07 10.87
CA SER A 294 2.23 -6.81 11.65
C SER A 294 1.54 -7.92 10.84
N PHE A 295 1.42 -7.70 9.53
CA PHE A 295 0.78 -8.62 8.58
C PHE A 295 1.72 -8.81 7.36
N PRO A 296 2.86 -9.50 7.53
CA PRO A 296 3.80 -9.74 6.45
C PRO A 296 3.24 -10.70 5.39
N GLY A 297 3.65 -10.49 4.13
CA GLY A 297 3.30 -11.38 3.01
C GLY A 297 1.79 -11.49 2.75
N ILE A 298 1.36 -12.65 2.28
CA ILE A 298 -0.05 -12.95 2.00
C ILE A 298 -0.80 -13.22 3.31
N CYS A 299 -1.97 -12.62 3.47
CA CYS A 299 -2.93 -12.88 4.55
C CYS A 299 -4.07 -13.78 4.07
N LEU A 300 -4.54 -14.68 4.91
CA LEU A 300 -5.70 -15.49 4.62
C LEU A 300 -7.01 -14.74 4.96
N PRO A 301 -8.14 -15.10 4.35
CA PRO A 301 -9.41 -14.39 4.51
C PRO A 301 -9.87 -14.19 5.95
N LEU A 302 -9.61 -15.15 6.84
CA LEU A 302 -9.97 -15.02 8.26
C LEU A 302 -9.19 -13.88 8.93
N SER A 303 -7.88 -13.79 8.69
CA SER A 303 -7.04 -12.69 9.22
C SER A 303 -7.42 -11.35 8.62
N GLU A 304 -7.73 -11.29 7.31
CA GLU A 304 -8.16 -10.05 6.66
C GLU A 304 -9.47 -9.52 7.24
N SER A 305 -10.50 -10.37 7.36
CA SER A 305 -11.81 -9.98 7.92
C SER A 305 -11.72 -9.62 9.40
N PHE A 306 -10.95 -10.39 10.18
CA PHE A 306 -10.72 -10.11 11.59
C PHE A 306 -9.98 -8.78 11.80
N ALA A 307 -8.91 -8.52 11.06
CA ALA A 307 -8.19 -7.27 11.13
C ALA A 307 -9.08 -6.07 10.75
N GLY A 308 -9.89 -6.20 9.69
CA GLY A 308 -10.85 -5.18 9.29
C GLY A 308 -11.81 -4.81 10.42
N GLU A 309 -12.43 -5.79 11.07
CA GLU A 309 -13.34 -5.58 12.19
C GLU A 309 -12.63 -4.99 13.42
N MET A 310 -11.44 -5.50 13.76
CA MET A 310 -10.64 -5.00 14.89
C MET A 310 -10.28 -3.53 14.71
N TYR A 311 -9.73 -3.13 13.58
CA TYR A 311 -9.38 -1.73 13.32
C TYR A 311 -10.63 -0.84 13.29
N SER A 312 -11.70 -1.27 12.65
CA SER A 312 -12.99 -0.57 12.65
C SER A 312 -13.51 -0.35 14.09
N GLY A 313 -13.49 -1.37 14.92
CA GLY A 313 -13.94 -1.30 16.31
C GLY A 313 -13.09 -0.36 17.15
N ILE A 314 -11.76 -0.41 17.03
CA ILE A 314 -10.82 0.49 17.73
C ILE A 314 -11.08 1.95 17.37
N PHE A 315 -11.18 2.27 16.07
CA PHE A 315 -11.41 3.64 15.63
C PHE A 315 -12.83 4.13 15.94
N THR A 316 -13.83 3.24 15.93
CA THR A 316 -15.18 3.57 16.37
C THR A 316 -15.19 3.89 17.87
N SER A 317 -14.50 3.13 18.72
CA SER A 317 -14.37 3.39 20.15
C SER A 317 -13.67 4.73 20.41
N LEU A 318 -12.55 4.98 19.74
CA LEU A 318 -11.86 6.28 19.78
C LEU A 318 -12.80 7.41 19.32
N GLY A 319 -13.53 7.20 18.24
CA GLY A 319 -14.51 8.14 17.71
C GLY A 319 -15.61 8.46 18.72
N ARG A 320 -16.16 7.47 19.42
CA ARG A 320 -17.17 7.67 20.47
C ARG A 320 -16.65 8.59 21.58
N ARG A 321 -15.40 8.40 22.03
CA ARG A 321 -14.78 9.27 23.08
C ARG A 321 -14.68 10.74 22.62
N PHE A 322 -14.24 10.97 21.39
CA PHE A 322 -13.98 12.34 20.90
C PHE A 322 -15.19 13.00 20.23
N LEU A 323 -15.99 12.26 19.45
CA LEU A 323 -17.09 12.79 18.66
C LEU A 323 -18.45 12.67 19.38
N GLY A 324 -18.58 11.76 20.36
CA GLY A 324 -19.84 11.45 21.03
C GLY A 324 -20.91 10.98 20.02
N LYS A 325 -22.11 11.57 20.04
CA LYS A 325 -23.20 11.21 19.13
C LYS A 325 -22.90 11.42 17.64
N LYS A 326 -21.88 12.20 17.28
CA LYS A 326 -21.48 12.43 15.88
C LYS A 326 -20.63 11.28 15.30
N VAL A 327 -20.32 10.26 16.08
CA VAL A 327 -19.54 9.09 15.61
C VAL A 327 -20.20 8.42 14.40
N SER A 328 -21.52 8.32 14.35
CA SER A 328 -22.26 7.71 13.24
C SER A 328 -21.98 8.37 11.88
N SER A 329 -21.69 9.67 11.85
CA SER A 329 -21.33 10.37 10.60
C SER A 329 -19.94 9.98 10.06
N TYR A 330 -19.15 9.25 10.83
CA TYR A 330 -17.79 8.79 10.49
C TYR A 330 -17.66 7.26 10.47
N GLU A 331 -18.76 6.53 10.67
CA GLU A 331 -18.75 5.06 10.78
C GLU A 331 -18.21 4.40 9.52
N GLU A 332 -18.66 4.81 8.33
CA GLU A 332 -18.14 4.36 7.05
C GLU A 332 -16.61 4.58 6.90
N LEU A 333 -16.10 5.69 7.46
CA LEU A 333 -14.68 6.00 7.46
C LEU A 333 -13.90 5.04 8.36
N PHE A 334 -14.43 4.74 9.56
CA PHE A 334 -13.80 3.81 10.50
C PHE A 334 -13.80 2.37 10.00
N GLN A 335 -14.78 1.98 9.17
CA GLN A 335 -14.80 0.66 8.52
C GLN A 335 -13.73 0.50 7.44
N ARG A 336 -13.16 1.61 6.95
CA ARG A 336 -12.14 1.63 5.89
C ARG A 336 -10.75 2.04 6.38
N MET A 337 -10.38 1.72 7.62
CA MET A 337 -9.05 2.07 8.16
C MET A 337 -7.95 1.16 7.63
N VAL A 338 -8.29 -0.07 7.33
CA VAL A 338 -7.44 -1.08 6.69
C VAL A 338 -8.23 -1.78 5.59
N GLY A 339 -7.53 -2.37 4.64
CA GLY A 339 -8.12 -3.17 3.58
C GLY A 339 -7.11 -4.11 2.95
N GLY A 340 -7.62 -5.15 2.29
CA GLY A 340 -6.84 -6.07 1.48
C GLY A 340 -6.68 -5.55 0.05
N PHE A 341 -5.54 -5.86 -0.57
CA PHE A 341 -5.30 -5.72 -1.99
C PHE A 341 -4.28 -6.77 -2.43
N SER A 342 -4.64 -7.58 -3.42
CA SER A 342 -3.83 -8.71 -3.88
C SER A 342 -3.34 -9.59 -2.72
N GLY A 343 -4.25 -9.94 -1.80
CA GLY A 343 -4.00 -10.79 -0.64
C GLY A 343 -3.07 -10.20 0.42
N ARG A 344 -2.76 -8.92 0.38
CA ARG A 344 -1.91 -8.24 1.37
C ARG A 344 -2.66 -7.14 2.08
N MET A 345 -2.31 -6.89 3.34
CA MET A 345 -2.94 -5.86 4.16
C MET A 345 -2.32 -4.48 3.91
N TYR A 346 -3.18 -3.46 3.87
CA TYR A 346 -2.83 -2.06 3.69
C TYR A 346 -3.57 -1.16 4.68
N TYR A 347 -2.96 -0.06 5.09
CA TYR A 347 -3.69 1.07 5.68
C TYR A 347 -4.37 1.87 4.57
N GLU A 348 -5.65 2.19 4.71
CA GLU A 348 -6.32 3.14 3.83
C GLU A 348 -6.06 4.57 4.30
N ILE A 349 -4.92 5.13 3.89
CA ILE A 349 -4.44 6.44 4.37
C ILE A 349 -5.34 7.62 3.98
N SER A 350 -6.16 7.50 2.94
CA SER A 350 -7.22 8.47 2.62
C SER A 350 -8.18 8.65 3.78
N SER A 351 -8.60 7.57 4.45
CA SER A 351 -9.43 7.60 5.65
C SER A 351 -8.70 8.21 6.85
N TRP A 352 -7.40 7.95 6.98
CA TRP A 352 -6.58 8.55 8.04
C TRP A 352 -6.46 10.07 7.90
N TYR A 353 -6.36 10.62 6.68
CA TYR A 353 -6.32 12.07 6.47
C TYR A 353 -7.60 12.75 6.97
N ASP A 354 -8.77 12.16 6.72
CA ASP A 354 -10.04 12.70 7.22
C ASP A 354 -10.11 12.70 8.76
N ILE A 355 -9.56 11.68 9.42
CA ILE A 355 -9.46 11.62 10.89
C ILE A 355 -8.45 12.65 11.41
N LEU A 356 -7.26 12.73 10.85
CA LEU A 356 -6.24 13.70 11.24
C LEU A 356 -6.73 15.14 11.09
N ARG A 357 -7.62 15.40 10.12
CA ARG A 357 -8.22 16.71 9.92
C ARG A 357 -9.11 17.14 11.06
N LEU A 358 -9.63 16.21 11.88
CA LEU A 358 -10.40 16.52 13.09
C LEU A 358 -9.53 17.14 14.18
N LEU A 359 -8.23 16.83 14.20
CA LEU A 359 -7.30 17.32 15.22
C LEU A 359 -7.06 18.84 15.09
N PRO A 360 -6.87 19.54 16.22
CA PRO A 360 -6.35 20.91 16.19
C PRO A 360 -4.97 20.91 15.50
N PHE A 361 -4.65 21.99 14.80
CA PHE A 361 -3.39 22.14 14.07
C PHE A 361 -3.11 21.04 13.00
N SER A 362 -4.15 20.40 12.47
CA SER A 362 -4.04 19.32 11.47
C SER A 362 -3.11 19.65 10.30
N ARG A 363 -3.07 20.93 9.84
CA ARG A 363 -2.13 21.37 8.79
C ARG A 363 -0.64 21.20 9.13
N LYS A 364 -0.28 21.16 10.42
CA LYS A 364 1.10 20.91 10.90
C LYS A 364 1.30 19.43 11.23
N ILE A 365 0.26 18.75 11.69
CA ILE A 365 0.30 17.33 12.09
C ILE A 365 0.39 16.41 10.86
N ILE A 366 -0.40 16.69 9.81
CA ILE A 366 -0.43 15.84 8.61
C ILE A 366 0.95 15.70 7.95
N PRO A 367 1.73 16.76 7.68
CA PRO A 367 3.07 16.60 7.11
C PRO A 367 4.04 15.81 8.00
N VAL A 368 3.92 15.94 9.33
CA VAL A 368 4.74 15.16 10.26
C VAL A 368 4.34 13.68 10.19
N TRP A 369 3.04 13.40 10.16
CA TRP A 369 2.51 12.04 10.02
C TRP A 369 2.89 11.42 8.66
N GLN A 370 2.78 12.18 7.57
CA GLN A 370 3.29 11.76 6.25
C GLN A 370 4.78 11.44 6.31
N GLY A 371 5.57 12.29 6.96
CA GLY A 371 6.99 12.04 7.19
C GLY A 371 7.27 10.76 7.98
N MET A 372 6.41 10.35 8.91
CA MET A 372 6.53 9.08 9.64
C MET A 372 6.29 7.88 8.75
N LEU A 373 5.29 7.94 7.86
CA LEU A 373 4.97 6.87 6.90
C LEU A 373 5.90 6.83 5.68
N GLY A 374 6.84 7.78 5.54
CA GLY A 374 7.68 7.87 4.35
C GLY A 374 6.98 8.50 3.14
N VAL A 375 5.81 9.13 3.36
CA VAL A 375 4.98 9.78 2.33
C VAL A 375 5.31 11.27 2.32
N SER A 376 6.06 11.77 1.37
CA SER A 376 6.27 13.20 1.18
C SER A 376 5.61 13.68 -0.11
N ASN A 377 4.96 14.85 -0.05
CA ASN A 377 4.42 15.60 -1.21
C ASN A 377 3.21 14.98 -1.95
N GLU A 378 2.40 14.13 -1.34
CA GLU A 378 1.15 13.72 -1.95
C GLU A 378 0.06 14.79 -1.78
N GLU A 379 -0.70 15.02 -2.86
CA GLU A 379 -1.94 15.79 -2.78
C GLU A 379 -2.96 15.10 -1.90
N ILE A 380 -3.45 15.82 -0.89
CA ILE A 380 -4.38 15.28 0.09
C ILE A 380 -5.80 15.63 -0.35
N SER A 381 -6.57 14.62 -0.75
CA SER A 381 -8.01 14.75 -0.93
C SER A 381 -8.74 14.41 0.38
N PHE A 382 -9.84 15.10 0.66
CA PHE A 382 -10.66 14.84 1.84
C PHE A 382 -12.09 14.48 1.41
N SER A 383 -12.59 13.35 1.90
CA SER A 383 -13.95 12.90 1.60
C SER A 383 -15.03 13.61 2.43
N LYS A 384 -14.70 14.10 3.62
CA LYS A 384 -15.64 14.76 4.53
C LYS A 384 -15.51 16.29 4.50
N LYS A 385 -16.58 17.01 4.84
CA LYS A 385 -16.58 18.49 5.00
C LYS A 385 -15.66 18.91 6.15
N LYS A 386 -15.15 20.16 6.11
CA LYS A 386 -14.31 20.71 7.21
C LYS A 386 -15.06 20.62 8.55
N PRO A 387 -14.43 20.10 9.63
CA PRO A 387 -15.03 20.07 10.95
C PRO A 387 -15.24 21.49 11.48
N SER A 388 -16.32 21.69 12.26
CA SER A 388 -16.62 22.99 12.88
C SER A 388 -15.56 23.38 13.90
N PHE A 389 -15.39 24.68 14.14
CA PHE A 389 -14.47 25.20 15.14
C PHE A 389 -14.75 24.64 16.55
N PHE A 390 -16.02 24.62 16.96
CA PHE A 390 -16.45 24.08 18.26
C PHE A 390 -16.10 22.60 18.43
N LEU A 391 -16.23 21.79 17.37
CA LEU A 391 -15.82 20.39 17.40
C LEU A 391 -14.30 20.26 17.61
N LYS A 392 -13.50 21.09 16.95
CA LYS A 392 -12.05 21.12 17.14
C LYS A 392 -11.64 21.52 18.55
N CYS A 393 -12.30 22.53 19.14
CA CYS A 393 -12.07 22.93 20.53
C CYS A 393 -12.40 21.79 21.50
N ARG A 394 -13.56 21.13 21.32
CA ARG A 394 -13.93 19.94 22.11
C ARG A 394 -12.87 18.84 22.02
N ILE A 395 -12.43 18.51 20.80
CA ILE A 395 -11.41 17.48 20.56
C ILE A 395 -10.09 17.88 21.26
N ALA A 396 -9.70 19.17 21.18
CA ALA A 396 -8.50 19.67 21.84
C ALA A 396 -8.56 19.49 23.36
N LEU A 397 -9.68 19.86 23.99
CA LEU A 397 -9.87 19.71 25.43
C LEU A 397 -9.83 18.24 25.88
N LEU A 398 -10.54 17.37 25.16
CA LEU A 398 -10.52 15.93 25.42
C LEU A 398 -9.13 15.33 25.19
N PHE A 399 -8.41 15.79 24.18
CA PHE A 399 -7.04 15.37 23.93
C PHE A 399 -6.12 15.74 25.12
N CYS A 400 -6.18 16.96 25.62
CA CYS A 400 -5.42 17.38 26.82
C CYS A 400 -5.77 16.53 28.05
N TYR A 401 -7.06 16.24 28.24
CA TYR A 401 -7.52 15.36 29.32
C TYR A 401 -6.92 13.96 29.19
N TYR A 402 -7.10 13.29 28.06
CA TYR A 402 -6.58 11.94 27.83
C TYR A 402 -5.05 11.91 27.87
N PHE A 403 -4.37 12.96 27.39
CA PHE A 403 -2.92 13.09 27.50
C PHE A 403 -2.47 13.06 28.96
N SER A 404 -3.13 13.77 29.83
CA SER A 404 -2.79 13.85 31.27
C SER A 404 -3.07 12.55 32.04
N VAL A 405 -4.10 11.77 31.62
CA VAL A 405 -4.48 10.53 32.31
C VAL A 405 -3.96 9.28 31.62
N SER A 406 -3.24 9.41 30.50
CA SER A 406 -2.83 8.29 29.64
C SER A 406 -2.06 7.20 30.41
N GLN A 407 -1.10 7.59 31.24
CA GLN A 407 -0.26 6.63 32.01
C GLN A 407 -1.09 5.81 33.01
N ARG A 408 -2.07 6.45 33.64
CA ARG A 408 -2.99 5.75 34.56
C ARG A 408 -3.88 4.78 33.76
N LYS A 409 -4.42 5.24 32.64
CA LYS A 409 -5.29 4.41 31.77
C LYS A 409 -4.55 3.21 31.19
N MET A 410 -3.29 3.35 30.85
CA MET A 410 -2.47 2.23 30.39
C MET A 410 -2.26 1.17 31.49
N LYS A 411 -2.06 1.55 32.75
CA LYS A 411 -1.97 0.61 33.88
C LYS A 411 -3.31 -0.08 34.17
N GLU A 412 -4.44 0.61 33.99
CA GLU A 412 -5.78 0.03 34.10
C GLU A 412 -6.00 -1.00 32.98
N LEU A 413 -5.57 -0.67 31.75
CA LEU A 413 -5.65 -1.56 30.59
C LEU A 413 -4.78 -2.81 30.77
N ASP A 414 -3.55 -2.66 31.30
CA ASP A 414 -2.65 -3.78 31.58
C ASP A 414 -3.32 -4.82 32.53
N ARG A 415 -3.89 -4.36 33.65
CA ARG A 415 -4.62 -5.22 34.57
C ARG A 415 -5.86 -5.87 33.91
N PHE A 416 -6.62 -5.10 33.16
CA PHE A 416 -7.77 -5.58 32.42
C PHE A 416 -7.37 -6.73 31.46
N PHE A 417 -6.30 -6.57 30.69
CA PHE A 417 -5.82 -7.63 29.80
C PHE A 417 -5.41 -8.88 30.55
N GLN A 418 -4.67 -8.76 31.64
CA GLN A 418 -4.23 -9.92 32.41
C GLN A 418 -5.41 -10.71 32.98
N GLU A 419 -6.39 -10.01 33.57
CA GLU A 419 -7.60 -10.63 34.11
C GLU A 419 -8.41 -11.34 33.01
N ARG A 420 -8.63 -10.66 31.87
CA ARG A 420 -9.39 -11.22 30.75
C ARG A 420 -8.67 -12.40 30.09
N TYR A 421 -7.38 -12.29 29.86
CA TYR A 421 -6.58 -13.37 29.31
C TYR A 421 -6.66 -14.64 30.17
N THR A 422 -6.53 -14.53 31.48
CA THR A 422 -6.63 -15.65 32.40
C THR A 422 -8.02 -16.29 32.36
N SER A 423 -9.08 -15.45 32.40
CA SER A 423 -10.47 -15.94 32.34
C SER A 423 -10.77 -16.66 31.02
N TYR A 424 -10.40 -16.06 29.88
CA TYR A 424 -10.64 -16.66 28.56
C TYR A 424 -9.78 -17.91 28.33
N SER A 425 -8.53 -17.93 28.78
CA SER A 425 -7.67 -19.11 28.65
C SER A 425 -8.32 -20.32 29.32
N LYS A 426 -8.85 -20.15 30.55
CA LYS A 426 -9.57 -21.20 31.26
C LYS A 426 -10.82 -21.66 30.52
N LYS A 427 -11.68 -20.72 30.04
CA LYS A 427 -12.88 -21.04 29.23
C LYS A 427 -12.53 -21.87 27.98
N VAL A 428 -11.44 -21.50 27.29
CA VAL A 428 -10.99 -22.21 26.08
C VAL A 428 -10.47 -23.61 26.40
N ASP A 429 -9.80 -23.79 27.55
CA ASP A 429 -9.30 -25.09 28.00
C ASP A 429 -10.46 -26.07 28.33
N GLU A 430 -11.53 -25.55 28.90
CA GLU A 430 -12.70 -26.31 29.35
C GLU A 430 -13.75 -26.53 28.24
N THR A 431 -13.63 -25.89 27.06
CA THR A 431 -14.62 -25.94 25.99
C THR A 431 -14.15 -26.78 24.80
N GLU A 432 -15.00 -27.75 24.40
CA GLU A 432 -14.76 -28.65 23.27
C GLU A 432 -15.73 -28.44 22.10
N ASP A 433 -16.86 -27.79 22.32
CA ASP A 433 -17.84 -27.52 21.27
C ASP A 433 -17.42 -26.37 20.36
N ALA A 434 -17.41 -26.59 19.05
CA ALA A 434 -16.97 -25.61 18.07
C ALA A 434 -17.83 -24.34 18.03
N GLN A 435 -19.15 -24.45 18.21
CA GLN A 435 -20.03 -23.30 18.26
C GLN A 435 -19.84 -22.48 19.56
N ALA A 436 -19.62 -23.16 20.69
CA ALA A 436 -19.31 -22.51 21.95
C ALA A 436 -17.93 -21.80 21.88
N LEU A 437 -16.92 -22.43 21.28
CA LEU A 437 -15.61 -21.81 21.02
C LEU A 437 -15.74 -20.55 20.16
N TYR A 438 -16.57 -20.58 19.11
CA TYR A 438 -16.83 -19.41 18.28
C TYR A 438 -17.51 -18.27 19.06
N ARG A 439 -18.44 -18.57 19.97
CA ARG A 439 -19.05 -17.57 20.86
C ARG A 439 -18.00 -16.95 21.80
N ILE A 440 -17.11 -17.76 22.38
CA ILE A 440 -15.98 -17.27 23.20
C ILE A 440 -15.06 -16.35 22.37
N PHE A 441 -14.78 -16.71 21.12
CA PHE A 441 -14.00 -15.87 20.21
C PHE A 441 -14.64 -14.48 20.01
N LEU A 442 -15.95 -14.42 19.78
CA LEU A 442 -16.68 -13.16 19.63
C LEU A 442 -16.70 -12.34 20.93
N GLU A 443 -16.97 -12.98 22.09
CA GLU A 443 -16.90 -12.29 23.39
C GLU A 443 -15.53 -11.67 23.62
N MET A 444 -14.47 -12.44 23.38
CA MET A 444 -13.10 -11.98 23.56
C MET A 444 -12.75 -10.82 22.59
N LYS A 445 -13.20 -10.90 21.34
CA LYS A 445 -13.04 -9.84 20.35
C LYS A 445 -13.70 -8.53 20.84
N GLU A 446 -14.95 -8.58 21.29
CA GLU A 446 -15.66 -7.40 21.77
C GLU A 446 -15.05 -6.80 23.04
N ASP A 447 -14.65 -7.62 24.00
CA ASP A 447 -13.98 -7.16 25.20
C ASP A 447 -12.67 -6.43 24.90
N LEU A 448 -11.86 -6.95 23.96
CA LEU A 448 -10.62 -6.29 23.55
C LEU A 448 -10.90 -4.95 22.87
N LEU A 449 -11.89 -4.89 21.95
CA LEU A 449 -12.22 -3.68 21.22
C LEU A 449 -12.70 -2.54 22.14
N ARG A 450 -13.35 -2.86 23.23
CA ARG A 450 -13.92 -1.87 24.14
C ARG A 450 -12.90 -0.89 24.71
N GLU A 451 -11.70 -1.35 25.06
CA GLU A 451 -10.67 -0.55 25.74
C GLU A 451 -9.40 -0.34 24.91
N TRP A 452 -9.32 -0.94 23.72
CA TRP A 452 -8.10 -0.92 22.93
C TRP A 452 -7.72 0.45 22.37
N ASP A 453 -8.67 1.34 22.16
CA ASP A 453 -8.43 2.70 21.71
C ASP A 453 -7.50 3.51 22.63
N ILE A 454 -7.36 3.11 23.91
CA ILE A 454 -6.42 3.69 24.87
C ILE A 454 -4.98 3.53 24.40
N THR A 455 -4.65 2.44 23.71
CA THR A 455 -3.30 2.22 23.16
C THR A 455 -2.94 3.23 22.08
N LEU A 456 -3.89 3.60 21.20
CA LEU A 456 -3.68 4.64 20.21
C LEU A 456 -3.43 6.01 20.84
N MET A 457 -4.10 6.31 21.97
CA MET A 457 -3.84 7.52 22.74
C MET A 457 -2.44 7.51 23.35
N ASN A 458 -1.98 6.38 23.88
CA ASN A 458 -0.61 6.24 24.39
C ASN A 458 0.43 6.40 23.26
N ASP A 459 0.18 5.87 22.08
CA ASP A 459 1.05 6.03 20.91
C ASP A 459 1.19 7.51 20.51
N MET A 460 0.10 8.27 20.57
CA MET A 460 0.14 9.73 20.35
C MET A 460 0.95 10.44 21.43
N VAL A 461 0.79 10.06 22.70
CA VAL A 461 1.58 10.62 23.82
C VAL A 461 3.05 10.31 23.65
N SER A 462 3.39 9.06 23.33
CA SER A 462 4.76 8.61 23.05
C SER A 462 5.40 9.42 21.93
N PHE A 463 4.67 9.58 20.82
CA PHE A 463 5.12 10.36 19.67
C PHE A 463 5.39 11.84 20.03
N ILE A 464 4.43 12.50 20.67
CA ILE A 464 4.54 13.93 21.03
C ILE A 464 5.65 14.16 22.03
N SER A 465 5.72 13.33 23.09
CA SER A 465 6.73 13.49 24.14
C SER A 465 8.15 13.25 23.62
N THR A 466 8.34 12.22 22.80
CA THR A 466 9.63 11.92 22.15
C THR A 466 10.05 13.06 21.19
N HIS A 467 9.10 13.58 20.40
CA HIS A 467 9.38 14.71 19.49
C HIS A 467 9.76 15.99 20.25
N LEU A 468 9.04 16.32 21.34
CA LEU A 468 9.32 17.49 22.17
C LEU A 468 10.61 17.38 22.97
N TYR A 469 10.98 16.17 23.38
CA TYR A 469 12.23 15.92 24.09
C TYR A 469 13.45 16.15 23.17
N GLY A 470 13.35 15.86 21.88
CA GLY A 470 14.31 16.24 20.85
C GLY A 470 15.64 15.48 20.84
N LYS A 471 15.88 14.56 21.79
CA LYS A 471 17.05 13.66 21.77
C LYS A 471 16.64 12.31 21.20
N LYS A 472 17.52 11.69 20.39
CA LYS A 472 17.39 10.31 19.93
C LYS A 472 17.85 9.40 21.09
N THR A 473 16.97 9.09 22.02
CA THR A 473 17.26 8.19 23.14
C THR A 473 16.59 6.84 22.92
N ALA A 474 17.30 5.79 23.25
CA ALA A 474 16.77 4.45 23.35
C ALA A 474 15.98 4.33 24.67
N PHE A 475 14.65 4.15 24.59
CA PHE A 475 13.77 4.07 25.76
C PHE A 475 13.33 2.65 26.11
N SER A 476 13.85 1.58 25.51
CA SER A 476 13.11 0.34 25.59
C SER A 476 13.82 -0.80 26.30
N LEU A 477 13.75 -0.76 27.62
CA LEU A 477 14.03 -1.92 28.48
C LEU A 477 13.03 -3.06 28.22
N GLU A 478 11.76 -2.75 27.94
CA GLU A 478 10.70 -3.75 27.73
C GLU A 478 10.84 -4.50 26.40
N THR A 479 11.28 -3.85 25.35
CA THR A 479 11.54 -4.48 24.04
C THR A 479 12.62 -5.55 24.13
N MET A 480 13.60 -5.35 25.01
CA MET A 480 14.74 -6.27 25.18
C MET A 480 14.43 -7.48 26.08
N LYS A 481 13.30 -7.50 26.80
CA LYS A 481 12.96 -8.63 27.70
C LYS A 481 12.82 -9.98 26.96
N PRO A 482 12.08 -10.08 25.82
CA PRO A 482 12.01 -11.35 25.08
C PRO A 482 13.38 -11.82 24.61
N VAL A 483 14.23 -10.89 24.19
CA VAL A 483 15.58 -11.16 23.70
C VAL A 483 16.48 -11.69 24.82
N ARG A 484 16.47 -11.04 25.99
CA ARG A 484 17.21 -11.47 27.14
C ARG A 484 16.76 -12.84 27.65
N ALA A 485 15.43 -13.08 27.65
CA ALA A 485 14.88 -14.37 28.04
C ALA A 485 15.29 -15.48 27.04
N LEU A 486 15.34 -15.19 25.74
CA LEU A 486 15.80 -16.12 24.72
C LEU A 486 17.30 -16.42 24.85
N SER A 487 18.11 -15.40 25.16
CA SER A 487 19.54 -15.57 25.46
C SER A 487 19.78 -16.40 26.72
N ALA A 488 18.98 -16.23 27.77
CA ALA A 488 19.02 -17.04 28.97
C ALA A 488 18.66 -18.51 28.65
N LEU A 489 17.60 -18.75 27.89
CA LEU A 489 17.19 -20.08 27.47
C LEU A 489 18.31 -20.79 26.66
N LYS A 490 18.97 -20.04 25.75
CA LYS A 490 20.12 -20.55 25.00
C LYS A 490 21.29 -20.92 25.92
N ALA A 491 21.56 -20.11 26.96
CA ALA A 491 22.61 -20.40 27.94
C ALA A 491 22.32 -21.69 28.74
N VAL A 492 21.05 -21.92 29.11
CA VAL A 492 20.63 -23.15 29.81
C VAL A 492 20.78 -24.35 28.88
N ALA A 493 20.33 -24.24 27.60
CA ALA A 493 20.49 -25.31 26.59
C ALA A 493 21.98 -25.67 26.37
N ARG A 494 22.86 -24.65 26.35
CA ARG A 494 24.31 -24.86 26.19
C ARG A 494 24.89 -25.62 27.38
N LYS A 495 24.46 -25.31 28.61
CA LYS A 495 25.02 -25.87 29.84
C LYS A 495 24.49 -27.27 30.14
N HIS A 496 23.21 -27.50 29.92
CA HIS A 496 22.52 -28.70 30.40
C HIS A 496 22.00 -29.59 29.24
N GLY A 497 22.00 -29.13 28.01
CA GLY A 497 21.39 -29.82 26.85
C GLY A 497 19.90 -29.57 26.74
N LEU A 498 19.34 -29.85 25.53
CA LEU A 498 17.91 -29.64 25.23
C LEU A 498 16.98 -30.66 25.91
N ASP A 499 17.50 -31.83 26.27
CA ASP A 499 16.73 -32.90 26.93
C ASP A 499 16.63 -32.76 28.44
N SER A 500 17.31 -31.75 29.05
CA SER A 500 17.36 -31.53 30.51
C SER A 500 16.03 -30.98 31.06
N GLU A 501 15.77 -31.26 32.34
CA GLU A 501 14.60 -30.68 33.01
C GLU A 501 14.71 -29.15 33.16
N GLU A 502 15.90 -28.63 33.34
CA GLU A 502 16.21 -27.22 33.44
C GLU A 502 15.83 -26.49 32.16
N TYR A 503 16.19 -27.07 30.99
CA TYR A 503 15.81 -26.52 29.71
C TYR A 503 14.29 -26.57 29.50
N ARG A 504 13.63 -27.69 29.75
CA ARG A 504 12.18 -27.83 29.64
C ARG A 504 11.43 -26.82 30.51
N ARG A 505 11.88 -26.59 31.73
CA ARG A 505 11.29 -25.61 32.63
C ARG A 505 11.45 -24.19 32.08
N GLU A 506 12.65 -23.81 31.68
CA GLU A 506 12.94 -22.47 31.17
C GLU A 506 12.23 -22.23 29.80
N LYS A 507 12.20 -23.24 28.93
CA LYS A 507 11.43 -23.23 27.66
C LYS A 507 9.95 -22.96 27.94
N LYS A 508 9.34 -23.67 28.88
CA LYS A 508 7.94 -23.47 29.27
C LYS A 508 7.69 -22.05 29.77
N SER A 509 8.63 -21.52 30.58
CA SER A 509 8.58 -20.11 31.05
C SER A 509 8.63 -19.13 29.89
N TYR A 510 9.59 -19.32 28.97
CA TYR A 510 9.72 -18.49 27.78
C TYR A 510 8.45 -18.52 26.89
N ILE A 511 7.95 -19.71 26.58
CA ILE A 511 6.74 -19.88 25.76
C ILE A 511 5.53 -19.26 26.44
N SER A 512 5.41 -19.41 27.78
CA SER A 512 4.33 -18.78 28.54
C SER A 512 4.33 -17.26 28.40
N ALA A 513 5.49 -16.63 28.46
CA ALA A 513 5.63 -15.17 28.42
C ALA A 513 5.65 -14.61 26.99
N TYR A 514 6.35 -15.26 26.07
CA TYR A 514 6.73 -14.70 24.76
C TYR A 514 6.46 -15.62 23.57
N GLY A 515 5.85 -16.78 23.76
CA GLY A 515 5.67 -17.80 22.71
C GLY A 515 4.87 -17.35 21.50
N ASP A 516 4.12 -16.26 21.61
CA ASP A 516 3.36 -15.67 20.49
C ASP A 516 4.09 -14.50 19.82
N ARG A 517 5.31 -14.16 20.25
CA ARG A 517 6.15 -13.08 19.66
C ARG A 517 7.00 -13.66 18.53
N ILE A 518 6.44 -13.71 17.33
CA ILE A 518 7.06 -14.24 16.12
C ILE A 518 6.65 -13.38 14.92
N GLU A 519 7.30 -13.59 13.78
CA GLU A 519 6.93 -12.96 12.52
C GLU A 519 5.45 -13.21 12.19
N GLY A 520 4.71 -12.17 11.79
CA GLY A 520 3.29 -12.27 11.51
C GLY A 520 2.42 -12.52 12.75
N GLU A 521 2.86 -12.05 13.92
CA GLU A 521 2.20 -12.25 15.21
C GLU A 521 0.71 -11.88 15.26
N LEU A 522 0.24 -11.01 14.35
CA LEU A 522 -1.16 -10.61 14.25
C LEU A 522 -1.98 -11.39 13.20
N LYS A 523 -1.35 -12.26 12.41
CA LYS A 523 -2.06 -13.16 11.50
C LYS A 523 -2.56 -14.37 12.27
N LEU A 524 -3.84 -14.71 12.14
CA LEU A 524 -4.44 -15.83 12.87
C LEU A 524 -3.90 -17.19 12.37
N GLU A 525 -3.49 -17.30 11.12
CA GLU A 525 -2.90 -18.51 10.52
C GLU A 525 -1.44 -18.73 10.87
N THR A 526 -0.76 -17.79 11.57
CA THR A 526 0.67 -17.92 11.88
C THR A 526 0.93 -19.00 12.91
N ARG A 527 1.85 -19.92 12.65
CA ARG A 527 2.36 -20.87 13.63
C ARG A 527 3.36 -20.20 14.57
N THR A 528 3.11 -20.21 15.87
CA THR A 528 3.96 -19.59 16.90
C THR A 528 4.71 -20.64 17.70
N TYR A 529 5.69 -20.22 18.51
CA TYR A 529 6.39 -21.13 19.44
C TYR A 529 5.42 -21.79 20.43
N ARG A 530 4.28 -21.16 20.74
CA ARG A 530 3.24 -21.74 21.57
C ARG A 530 2.46 -22.85 20.87
N SER A 531 2.17 -22.69 19.58
CA SER A 531 1.45 -23.70 18.79
C SER A 531 2.37 -24.79 18.23
N ASN A 532 3.67 -24.50 18.11
CA ASN A 532 4.69 -25.45 17.66
C ASN A 532 6.02 -25.19 18.38
N GLU A 533 6.25 -25.92 19.48
CA GLU A 533 7.44 -25.77 20.30
C GLU A 533 8.74 -26.18 19.60
N GLU A 534 8.68 -27.07 18.61
CA GLU A 534 9.83 -27.52 17.83
C GLU A 534 10.50 -26.37 17.06
N LEU A 535 9.75 -25.35 16.70
CA LEU A 535 10.31 -24.15 16.06
C LEU A 535 11.31 -23.44 16.99
N LEU A 536 11.04 -23.42 18.28
CA LEU A 536 11.94 -22.81 19.27
C LEU A 536 13.18 -23.69 19.50
N ASP A 537 12.99 -25.02 19.60
CA ASP A 537 14.10 -25.97 19.78
C ASP A 537 15.04 -25.90 18.58
N ARG A 538 14.51 -25.89 17.37
CA ARG A 538 15.30 -25.74 16.14
C ARG A 538 16.09 -24.44 16.14
N TRP A 539 15.44 -23.33 16.49
CA TRP A 539 16.10 -22.03 16.61
C TRP A 539 17.26 -22.05 17.62
N ILE A 540 17.06 -22.68 18.80
CA ILE A 540 18.10 -22.82 19.84
C ILE A 540 19.26 -23.67 19.34
N LEU A 541 18.99 -24.79 18.65
CA LEU A 541 20.02 -25.66 18.05
C LEU A 541 20.86 -24.90 17.05
N ASP A 542 20.24 -24.22 16.09
CA ASP A 542 20.94 -23.43 15.08
C ASP A 542 21.84 -22.35 15.73
N ALA A 543 21.34 -21.71 16.80
CA ALA A 543 22.09 -20.69 17.52
C ALA A 543 23.29 -21.26 18.34
N LEU A 544 23.21 -22.50 18.81
CA LEU A 544 24.30 -23.20 19.50
C LEU A 544 25.35 -23.73 18.53
N GLU A 545 24.95 -24.29 17.40
CA GLU A 545 25.86 -24.73 16.33
C GLU A 545 26.70 -23.56 15.80
N THR A 546 26.06 -22.39 15.66
CA THR A 546 26.72 -21.15 15.29
C THR A 546 27.88 -20.80 16.23
N GLU A 547 27.62 -20.81 17.55
CA GLU A 547 28.64 -20.48 18.53
C GLU A 547 29.79 -21.49 18.56
N LYS A 548 29.52 -22.76 18.25
CA LYS A 548 30.58 -23.80 18.14
C LYS A 548 31.47 -23.52 16.92
N ALA A 549 30.88 -23.22 15.79
CA ALA A 549 31.62 -22.88 14.57
C ALA A 549 32.52 -21.64 14.76
N GLU A 550 32.01 -20.58 15.46
CA GLU A 550 32.78 -19.37 15.76
C GLU A 550 34.00 -19.64 16.66
N LYS A 551 33.87 -20.56 17.62
CA LYS A 551 34.99 -20.95 18.49
C LYS A 551 36.04 -21.71 17.74
N THR A 552 35.67 -22.61 16.84
CA THR A 552 36.59 -23.37 15.99
C THR A 552 37.37 -22.47 15.05
N GLU A 553 36.69 -21.54 14.39
CA GLU A 553 37.33 -20.50 13.52
C GLU A 553 38.31 -19.58 14.29
N LYS A 554 38.00 -19.22 15.55
CA LYS A 554 38.92 -18.42 16.36
C LYS A 554 40.14 -19.22 16.82
N THR A 555 40.03 -20.52 16.99
CA THR A 555 41.13 -21.41 17.32
C THR A 555 42.03 -21.66 16.13
N ASP A 556 41.45 -21.83 14.94
CA ASP A 556 42.23 -22.04 13.70
C ASP A 556 42.95 -20.76 13.22
N ARG A 557 42.40 -19.55 13.55
CA ARG A 557 43.02 -18.27 13.26
C ARG A 557 44.10 -17.84 14.25
N ALA A 558 44.19 -18.44 15.43
CA ALA A 558 45.29 -18.17 16.38
C ALA A 558 46.67 -18.59 15.86
N GLY A 559 46.75 -19.24 14.69
CA GLY A 559 47.99 -19.62 14.00
C GLY A 559 48.41 -18.72 12.85
N LEU A 560 47.80 -17.57 12.58
CA LEU A 560 48.12 -16.66 11.46
C LEU A 560 49.02 -15.48 11.91
N PRO A 561 49.89 -14.95 10.99
CA PRO A 561 50.91 -13.93 11.33
C PRO A 561 50.34 -12.57 11.75
N GLU A 562 51.11 -11.86 12.63
CA GLU A 562 50.75 -10.63 13.36
C GLU A 562 50.27 -9.43 12.50
N ALA A 563 50.50 -9.42 11.19
CA ALA A 563 50.09 -8.32 10.30
C ALA A 563 48.56 -8.23 10.06
N GLU A 564 47.79 -9.32 10.17
CA GLU A 564 46.32 -9.31 10.04
C GLU A 564 45.62 -9.11 11.39
N GLN A 565 46.31 -9.35 12.52
CA GLN A 565 45.78 -9.13 13.86
C GLN A 565 45.63 -7.63 14.21
N SER A 566 46.46 -6.76 13.60
CA SER A 566 46.42 -5.31 13.86
C SER A 566 45.21 -4.60 13.28
N ILE A 567 44.63 -5.12 12.17
CA ILE A 567 43.41 -4.57 11.56
C ILE A 567 42.17 -4.99 12.32
N GLN A 568 42.18 -6.19 12.90
CA GLN A 568 41.06 -6.72 13.69
C GLN A 568 41.05 -6.23 15.15
N LYS A 569 42.23 -5.88 15.71
CA LYS A 569 42.34 -5.29 17.08
C LYS A 569 41.73 -3.88 17.13
N ALA A 570 41.65 -3.15 16.01
CA ALA A 570 40.95 -1.88 15.91
C ALA A 570 39.41 -2.02 15.88
N TYR A 571 38.90 -3.23 15.58
CA TYR A 571 37.46 -3.50 15.43
C TYR A 571 36.91 -4.57 16.42
N GLY A 572 37.76 -5.24 17.20
CA GLY A 572 37.40 -6.45 17.97
C GLY A 572 37.25 -6.28 19.48
N GLU A 573 37.64 -5.17 20.08
CA GLU A 573 37.57 -4.97 21.53
C GLU A 573 36.45 -4.03 21.96
N LYS A 574 35.20 -4.46 21.84
CA LYS A 574 34.06 -3.87 22.58
C LYS A 574 33.00 -4.91 22.96
N ASP A 575 33.40 -6.12 23.31
CA ASP A 575 32.55 -7.12 23.98
C ASP A 575 32.67 -7.12 25.51
N SER A 576 32.92 -6.00 26.11
CA SER A 576 32.67 -5.80 27.53
C SER A 576 31.54 -4.78 27.68
N PHE A 577 30.32 -5.27 27.89
CA PHE A 577 29.27 -4.46 28.51
C PHE A 577 29.84 -3.84 29.83
N LYS A 578 30.46 -2.71 29.71
CA LYS A 578 30.61 -1.83 30.85
C LYS A 578 29.21 -1.40 31.24
N LYS A 579 28.78 -1.84 32.43
CA LYS A 579 27.85 -1.12 33.28
C LYS A 579 28.40 0.28 33.54
N ASP A 580 28.42 1.12 32.55
CA ASP A 580 28.54 2.54 32.77
C ASP A 580 27.13 3.05 33.03
N SER A 581 26.75 2.94 34.27
CA SER A 581 25.83 3.77 35.00
C SER A 581 25.71 5.14 34.33
N ILE A 582 24.55 5.36 33.66
CA ILE A 582 24.01 6.70 33.40
C ILE A 582 23.50 7.27 34.75
N GLU A 583 24.30 7.10 35.80
CA GLU A 583 24.11 7.73 37.12
C GLU A 583 25.05 8.91 37.33
N THR A 584 26.03 9.18 36.45
CA THR A 584 27.10 10.15 36.70
C THR A 584 26.97 11.50 35.99
N ASP A 585 25.76 11.97 35.73
CA ASP A 585 25.52 13.42 35.47
C ASP A 585 24.63 14.08 36.53
N CYS A 586 24.37 13.41 37.63
CA CYS A 586 23.60 13.95 38.78
C CYS A 586 24.35 14.02 40.12
N GLU A 587 25.58 13.55 40.19
CA GLU A 587 26.38 13.64 41.44
C GLU A 587 27.71 14.36 41.19
N GLU A 588 27.65 15.67 41.06
CA GLU A 588 28.66 16.60 41.53
C GLU A 588 28.13 18.02 41.41
N THR A 589 27.29 18.41 42.32
CA THR A 589 27.23 19.77 42.88
C THR A 589 26.34 19.75 44.10
N SER A 590 26.92 19.50 45.22
CA SER A 590 26.43 19.92 46.53
C SER A 590 26.41 21.45 46.62
N ARG A 591 25.32 22.04 46.19
CA ARG A 591 24.80 23.35 46.62
C ARG A 591 23.32 23.42 46.27
N SER A 592 22.49 23.76 47.22
CA SER A 592 21.04 23.89 47.23
C SER A 592 20.53 24.95 46.26
N GLU A 593 20.55 24.70 44.96
CA GLU A 593 19.78 25.50 44.01
C GLU A 593 18.66 24.64 43.45
N LYS A 594 17.40 25.11 43.63
CA LYS A 594 16.23 24.49 42.97
C LYS A 594 16.48 24.40 41.48
N PRO A 595 16.34 23.20 40.86
CA PRO A 595 16.62 23.02 39.47
C PRO A 595 15.77 23.99 38.63
N SER A 596 16.36 24.62 37.62
CA SER A 596 15.67 25.59 36.77
C SER A 596 14.40 24.94 36.13
N LYS A 597 13.35 25.73 35.91
CA LYS A 597 12.09 25.27 35.32
C LYS A 597 12.33 24.50 34.01
N GLN A 598 13.38 24.84 33.26
CA GLN A 598 13.77 24.17 32.02
C GLN A 598 14.36 22.77 32.25
N LYS A 599 15.16 22.55 33.31
CA LYS A 599 15.66 21.22 33.71
C LYS A 599 14.52 20.33 34.21
N GLN A 600 13.58 20.88 34.99
CA GLN A 600 12.38 20.15 35.46
C GLN A 600 11.48 19.71 34.28
N TRP A 601 11.24 20.61 33.30
CA TRP A 601 10.45 20.30 32.13
C TRP A 601 11.10 19.22 31.25
N LYS A 602 12.40 19.28 31.01
CA LYS A 602 13.13 18.24 30.26
C LYS A 602 13.08 16.88 30.96
N SER A 603 13.26 16.84 32.26
CA SER A 603 13.13 15.61 33.06
C SER A 603 11.72 15.03 33.03
N PHE A 604 10.69 15.87 33.07
CA PHE A 604 9.28 15.45 32.90
C PHE A 604 9.04 14.83 31.52
N LEU A 605 9.47 15.49 30.45
CA LEU A 605 9.30 14.99 29.08
C LEU A 605 10.04 13.66 28.86
N TYR A 606 11.24 13.52 29.44
CA TYR A 606 12.00 12.26 29.38
C TYR A 606 11.20 11.13 30.04
N ARG A 607 10.78 11.30 31.30
CA ARG A 607 9.99 10.28 32.01
C ARG A 607 8.69 9.93 31.33
N LEU A 608 8.02 10.91 30.74
CA LEU A 608 6.78 10.70 29.99
C LEU A 608 7.05 9.89 28.69
N ALA A 609 8.10 10.23 27.95
CA ALA A 609 8.51 9.52 26.75
C ALA A 609 8.91 8.07 27.06
N GLU A 610 9.76 7.86 28.05
CA GLU A 610 10.18 6.53 28.50
C GLU A 610 8.99 5.68 28.95
N SER A 611 8.15 6.19 29.86
CA SER A 611 6.98 5.46 30.34
C SER A 611 5.97 5.15 29.25
N SER A 612 5.73 6.07 28.30
CA SER A 612 4.79 5.81 27.19
C SER A 612 5.34 4.81 26.17
N CYS A 613 6.65 4.79 25.93
CA CYS A 613 7.30 3.76 25.11
C CYS A 613 7.22 2.39 25.78
N ASN A 614 7.52 2.28 27.07
CA ASN A 614 7.40 1.03 27.82
C ASN A 614 5.95 0.50 27.82
N ASN A 615 4.96 1.37 28.07
CA ASN A 615 3.55 1.00 28.02
C ASN A 615 3.11 0.52 26.64
N ARG A 616 3.66 1.08 25.57
CA ARG A 616 3.42 0.62 24.21
C ARG A 616 3.88 -0.83 24.02
N GLU A 617 5.07 -1.18 24.47
CA GLU A 617 5.62 -2.52 24.35
C GLU A 617 4.86 -3.54 25.25
N ILE A 618 4.51 -3.18 26.46
CA ILE A 618 3.66 -4.01 27.34
C ILE A 618 2.31 -4.29 26.67
N SER A 619 1.66 -3.25 26.15
CA SER A 619 0.39 -3.39 25.43
C SER A 619 0.51 -4.25 24.17
N ARG A 620 1.64 -4.14 23.45
CA ARG A 620 1.93 -4.99 22.30
C ARG A 620 2.07 -6.46 22.72
N LEU A 621 2.75 -6.75 23.81
CA LEU A 621 2.87 -8.10 24.34
C LEU A 621 1.51 -8.69 24.71
N HIS A 622 0.66 -7.93 25.41
CA HIS A 622 -0.70 -8.38 25.74
C HIS A 622 -1.53 -8.67 24.51
N ARG A 623 -1.44 -7.80 23.50
CA ARG A 623 -2.11 -7.99 22.21
C ARG A 623 -1.71 -9.31 21.55
N THR A 624 -0.41 -9.58 21.44
CA THR A 624 0.07 -10.83 20.82
C THR A 624 -0.38 -12.06 21.59
N ARG A 625 -0.38 -12.03 22.93
CA ARG A 625 -0.92 -13.13 23.76
C ARG A 625 -2.42 -13.35 23.52
N CYS A 626 -3.21 -12.28 23.42
CA CYS A 626 -4.63 -12.38 23.11
C CYS A 626 -4.88 -12.97 21.70
N PHE A 627 -4.08 -12.52 20.70
CA PHE A 627 -4.15 -13.12 19.35
C PHE A 627 -3.70 -14.59 19.36
N GLY A 628 -2.72 -14.97 20.18
CA GLY A 628 -2.33 -16.35 20.38
C GLY A 628 -3.48 -17.22 20.93
N LEU A 629 -4.25 -16.67 21.87
CA LEU A 629 -5.43 -17.38 22.40
C LEU A 629 -6.56 -17.46 21.36
N MET A 630 -6.81 -16.39 20.59
CA MET A 630 -7.77 -16.41 19.48
C MET A 630 -7.40 -17.43 18.40
N ARG A 631 -6.13 -17.52 18.06
CA ARG A 631 -5.58 -18.52 17.14
C ARG A 631 -5.87 -19.94 17.64
N ARG A 632 -5.59 -20.19 18.91
CA ARG A 632 -5.89 -21.49 19.54
C ARG A 632 -7.38 -21.85 19.49
N ILE A 633 -8.27 -20.86 19.65
CA ILE A 633 -9.72 -21.08 19.47
C ILE A 633 -10.02 -21.53 18.05
N VAL A 634 -9.45 -20.83 17.05
CA VAL A 634 -9.66 -21.15 15.62
C VAL A 634 -9.07 -22.52 15.28
N ASP A 635 -7.89 -22.86 15.79
CA ASP A 635 -7.28 -24.18 15.61
C ASP A 635 -8.22 -25.30 16.17
N LYS A 636 -8.73 -25.14 17.40
CA LYS A 636 -9.72 -26.10 17.99
C LYS A 636 -11.01 -26.19 17.17
N ILE A 637 -11.51 -25.07 16.65
CA ILE A 637 -12.67 -25.07 15.74
C ILE A 637 -12.33 -25.85 14.46
N GLY A 638 -11.14 -25.64 13.90
CA GLY A 638 -10.66 -26.35 12.72
C GLY A 638 -10.59 -27.86 12.93
N GLU A 639 -9.99 -28.31 14.04
CA GLU A 639 -9.90 -29.73 14.41
C GLU A 639 -11.28 -30.40 14.50
N LYS A 640 -12.31 -29.67 14.87
CA LYS A 640 -13.71 -30.18 14.99
C LYS A 640 -14.52 -30.00 13.70
N SER A 641 -13.98 -29.39 12.63
CA SER A 641 -14.70 -29.08 11.39
C SER A 641 -13.90 -29.45 10.13
N ILE A 642 -13.22 -28.50 9.52
CA ILE A 642 -12.53 -28.62 8.23
C ILE A 642 -11.01 -28.43 8.34
N GLY A 643 -10.43 -28.58 9.52
CA GLY A 643 -9.00 -28.46 9.74
C GLY A 643 -8.48 -27.03 9.49
N PHE A 644 -7.27 -26.94 8.91
CA PHE A 644 -6.64 -25.63 8.58
C PHE A 644 -7.47 -24.79 7.60
N ASP A 645 -8.37 -25.41 6.84
CA ASP A 645 -9.16 -24.74 5.81
C ASP A 645 -10.12 -23.66 6.36
N VAL A 646 -10.38 -23.65 7.67
CA VAL A 646 -11.13 -22.57 8.36
C VAL A 646 -10.50 -21.20 8.12
N TYR A 647 -9.19 -21.10 7.93
CA TYR A 647 -8.48 -19.84 7.69
C TYR A 647 -8.75 -19.22 6.30
N TYR A 648 -9.27 -20.03 5.35
CA TYR A 648 -9.70 -19.55 4.02
C TYR A 648 -11.13 -19.00 4.01
N LEU A 649 -11.80 -18.96 5.17
CA LEU A 649 -13.11 -18.36 5.35
C LEU A 649 -12.99 -16.99 6.02
N SER A 650 -13.89 -16.07 5.73
CA SER A 650 -14.09 -14.87 6.54
C SER A 650 -14.78 -15.20 7.87
N LEU A 651 -14.82 -14.25 8.81
CA LEU A 651 -15.53 -14.45 10.08
C LEU A 651 -17.02 -14.80 9.89
N ASP A 652 -17.70 -14.13 8.96
CA ASP A 652 -19.12 -14.41 8.68
C ASP A 652 -19.32 -15.80 8.07
N GLU A 653 -18.44 -16.21 7.15
CA GLU A 653 -18.50 -17.54 6.54
C GLU A 653 -18.16 -18.65 7.53
N LEU A 654 -17.22 -18.43 8.43
CA LEU A 654 -16.95 -19.36 9.53
C LEU A 654 -18.18 -19.53 10.42
N LYS A 655 -18.93 -18.45 10.68
CA LYS A 655 -20.22 -18.51 11.36
C LYS A 655 -21.24 -19.33 10.59
N GLU A 656 -21.39 -19.11 9.28
CA GLU A 656 -22.32 -19.87 8.45
C GLU A 656 -21.95 -21.36 8.40
N LEU A 657 -20.66 -21.70 8.30
CA LEU A 657 -20.20 -23.09 8.39
C LEU A 657 -20.67 -23.75 9.70
N LEU A 658 -20.42 -23.08 10.84
CA LEU A 658 -20.67 -23.68 12.17
C LEU A 658 -22.16 -23.76 12.56
N PHE A 659 -22.98 -22.78 12.14
CA PHE A 659 -24.37 -22.69 12.59
C PHE A 659 -25.39 -23.10 11.55
N SER A 660 -25.08 -23.04 10.26
CA SER A 660 -25.99 -23.47 9.19
C SER A 660 -25.47 -24.69 8.40
N GLY A 661 -24.26 -25.16 8.68
CA GLY A 661 -23.67 -26.32 7.98
C GLY A 661 -23.43 -26.08 6.50
N LYS A 662 -23.24 -24.78 6.08
CA LYS A 662 -23.05 -24.42 4.69
C LYS A 662 -21.71 -24.93 4.18
N ASP A 663 -21.71 -25.57 3.02
CA ASP A 663 -20.50 -26.04 2.35
C ASP A 663 -19.77 -24.89 1.66
N PHE A 664 -18.45 -24.76 1.92
CA PHE A 664 -17.56 -23.77 1.33
C PHE A 664 -16.41 -24.39 0.53
N SER A 665 -16.45 -25.68 0.23
CA SER A 665 -15.35 -26.43 -0.42
C SER A 665 -14.89 -25.78 -1.72
N LEU A 666 -15.80 -25.36 -2.59
CA LEU A 666 -15.48 -24.69 -3.86
C LEU A 666 -14.83 -23.34 -3.64
N LYS A 667 -15.32 -22.54 -2.67
CA LYS A 667 -14.72 -21.25 -2.33
C LYS A 667 -13.32 -21.42 -1.78
N ILE A 668 -13.12 -22.37 -0.87
CA ILE A 668 -11.81 -22.65 -0.27
C ILE A 668 -10.79 -23.04 -1.36
N ALA A 669 -11.19 -23.92 -2.29
CA ALA A 669 -10.34 -24.30 -3.42
C ALA A 669 -9.94 -23.07 -4.25
N ARG A 670 -10.90 -22.21 -4.59
CA ARG A 670 -10.65 -20.95 -5.32
C ARG A 670 -9.73 -20.01 -4.55
N GLU A 671 -9.95 -19.82 -3.22
CA GLU A 671 -9.10 -18.97 -2.40
C GLU A 671 -7.65 -19.48 -2.33
N LYS A 672 -7.45 -20.79 -2.27
CA LYS A 672 -6.10 -21.40 -2.30
C LYS A 672 -5.36 -21.05 -3.58
N GLU A 673 -6.01 -21.21 -4.73
CA GLU A 673 -5.42 -20.84 -6.02
C GLU A 673 -5.19 -19.34 -6.16
N LEU A 674 -6.14 -18.53 -5.71
CA LEU A 674 -6.02 -17.06 -5.72
C LEU A 674 -4.82 -16.59 -4.88
N ARG A 675 -4.62 -17.14 -3.67
CA ARG A 675 -3.46 -16.78 -2.82
C ARG A 675 -2.14 -17.18 -3.45
N LYS A 676 -2.04 -18.36 -4.07
CA LYS A 676 -0.85 -18.77 -4.84
C LYS A 676 -0.57 -17.79 -6.00
N ALA A 677 -1.61 -17.33 -6.71
CA ALA A 677 -1.45 -16.33 -7.76
C ALA A 677 -0.91 -15.01 -7.20
N TYR A 678 -1.45 -14.54 -6.06
CA TYR A 678 -1.00 -13.31 -5.41
C TYR A 678 0.44 -13.36 -4.87
N GLU A 679 0.95 -14.55 -4.48
CA GLU A 679 2.35 -14.73 -4.06
C GLU A 679 3.34 -14.39 -5.18
N ARG A 680 2.96 -14.63 -6.42
CA ARG A 680 3.79 -14.36 -7.61
C ARG A 680 3.82 -12.86 -7.98
N LEU A 681 2.85 -12.07 -7.48
CA LEU A 681 2.78 -10.63 -7.76
C LEU A 681 3.83 -9.86 -6.95
N PRO A 682 4.43 -8.83 -7.56
CA PRO A 682 5.30 -7.91 -6.83
C PRO A 682 4.54 -7.21 -5.69
N VAL A 683 5.25 -6.91 -4.63
CA VAL A 683 4.71 -6.24 -3.46
C VAL A 683 4.70 -4.73 -3.71
N LEU A 684 3.53 -4.11 -3.72
CA LEU A 684 3.38 -2.67 -3.91
C LEU A 684 3.39 -1.95 -2.58
N SER A 685 4.17 -0.87 -2.46
CA SER A 685 4.19 -0.04 -1.25
C SER A 685 2.94 0.82 -1.14
N ARG A 686 2.44 1.30 -2.28
CA ARG A 686 1.26 2.17 -2.32
C ARG A 686 0.45 1.98 -3.58
N VAL A 687 -0.87 1.93 -3.42
CA VAL A 687 -1.83 1.79 -4.52
C VAL A 687 -2.93 2.84 -4.39
N LYS A 688 -3.26 3.50 -5.52
CA LYS A 688 -4.42 4.41 -5.63
C LYS A 688 -5.53 3.68 -6.38
N LEU A 689 -6.69 3.55 -5.74
CA LEU A 689 -7.85 2.85 -6.26
C LEU A 689 -9.04 3.79 -6.40
N LEU A 690 -9.85 3.57 -7.40
CA LEU A 690 -11.12 4.25 -7.61
C LEU A 690 -12.24 3.31 -7.13
N GLY A 691 -12.85 3.63 -5.98
CA GLY A 691 -13.85 2.74 -5.35
C GLY A 691 -13.24 1.49 -4.71
N LYS A 692 -13.99 0.40 -4.70
CA LYS A 692 -13.55 -0.92 -4.21
C LYS A 692 -13.10 -1.76 -5.40
N VAL A 693 -11.82 -1.92 -5.54
CA VAL A 693 -11.19 -2.69 -6.62
C VAL A 693 -10.16 -3.62 -6.02
N ASP A 694 -10.10 -4.85 -6.52
CA ASP A 694 -9.01 -5.79 -6.32
C ASP A 694 -8.57 -6.34 -7.67
N ARG A 695 -7.43 -7.01 -7.71
CA ARG A 695 -6.98 -7.70 -8.93
C ARG A 695 -7.72 -9.00 -9.11
N ASP A 696 -8.10 -9.28 -10.35
CA ASP A 696 -8.52 -10.62 -10.71
C ASP A 696 -7.34 -11.60 -10.61
N PRO A 697 -7.61 -12.88 -10.36
CA PRO A 697 -6.59 -13.92 -10.47
C PRO A 697 -5.96 -13.87 -11.86
N LEU A 698 -4.66 -13.73 -11.90
CA LEU A 698 -3.93 -13.65 -13.15
C LEU A 698 -3.78 -15.06 -13.74
N ALA A 699 -4.19 -15.21 -14.99
CA ALA A 699 -3.97 -16.43 -15.76
C ALA A 699 -2.65 -16.27 -16.53
N GLY A 700 -1.65 -17.15 -16.27
CA GLY A 700 -0.42 -17.15 -17.03
C GLY A 700 0.85 -16.94 -16.21
N GLU A 701 1.96 -16.81 -16.93
CA GLU A 701 3.28 -16.61 -16.35
C GLU A 701 3.50 -15.14 -16.00
N ILE A 702 3.97 -14.87 -14.78
CA ILE A 702 4.31 -13.51 -14.33
C ILE A 702 5.83 -13.39 -14.32
N ARG A 703 6.34 -12.38 -15.02
CA ARG A 703 7.75 -12.04 -15.06
C ARG A 703 7.97 -10.58 -14.62
N VAL A 704 8.67 -10.39 -13.50
CA VAL A 704 9.11 -9.06 -13.07
C VAL A 704 10.26 -8.60 -13.97
N LEU A 705 10.17 -7.39 -14.50
CA LEU A 705 11.16 -6.78 -15.39
C LEU A 705 12.00 -5.77 -14.61
N SER A 706 13.28 -5.61 -14.99
CA SER A 706 14.17 -4.63 -14.38
C SER A 706 13.62 -3.21 -14.57
N TYR A 707 13.48 -2.48 -13.48
CA TYR A 707 12.94 -1.12 -13.48
C TYR A 707 14.01 -0.03 -13.64
N GLU A 708 15.27 -0.37 -13.46
CA GLU A 708 16.41 0.60 -13.47
C GLU A 708 16.52 1.41 -14.77
N SER A 709 16.32 0.77 -15.89
CA SER A 709 16.37 1.38 -17.22
C SER A 709 15.29 2.45 -17.46
N PHE A 710 14.16 2.33 -16.75
CA PHE A 710 13.01 3.26 -16.85
C PHE A 710 13.15 4.49 -15.95
N LYS A 711 14.05 4.45 -14.97
CA LYS A 711 14.38 5.63 -14.15
C LYS A 711 15.24 6.59 -14.99
N GLY A 712 14.60 7.34 -15.88
CA GLY A 712 15.29 8.47 -16.52
C GLY A 712 16.07 9.26 -15.47
N LYS A 713 17.20 9.88 -15.84
CA LYS A 713 18.03 10.76 -14.99
C LYS A 713 17.18 11.89 -14.38
N ARG A 714 16.34 11.58 -13.41
CA ARG A 714 15.68 12.60 -12.58
C ARG A 714 16.75 13.22 -11.71
N ASN A 715 16.84 14.56 -11.75
CA ASN A 715 17.77 15.31 -10.91
C ASN A 715 17.70 14.80 -9.46
N ILE A 716 18.87 14.51 -8.91
CA ILE A 716 19.07 14.04 -7.52
C ILE A 716 18.36 14.96 -6.52
N GLU A 717 18.20 16.26 -6.84
CA GLU A 717 17.51 17.27 -6.03
C GLU A 717 15.99 17.05 -5.91
N GLU A 718 15.31 16.45 -6.90
CA GLU A 718 13.86 16.11 -6.81
C GLU A 718 13.59 14.90 -5.94
N ARG A 719 14.53 13.93 -5.84
CA ARG A 719 14.39 12.73 -5.00
C ARG A 719 14.60 13.00 -3.51
N ILE A 720 15.40 14.01 -3.16
CA ILE A 720 15.76 14.32 -1.76
C ILE A 720 14.62 15.08 -1.05
N GLY A 721 13.57 15.54 -1.76
CA GLY A 721 12.53 16.40 -1.20
C GLY A 721 13.21 17.57 -0.46
N ARG A 722 12.95 18.83 -0.75
CA ARG A 722 13.66 19.98 -0.19
C ARG A 722 14.02 19.80 1.29
N PRO A 723 15.28 19.49 1.65
CA PRO A 723 15.69 19.34 3.04
C PRO A 723 15.63 20.69 3.75
N ARG A 724 15.42 20.68 5.06
CA ARG A 724 15.61 21.87 5.88
C ARG A 724 17.00 22.45 5.58
N LYS A 725 17.10 23.79 5.46
CA LYS A 725 18.30 24.51 4.96
C LYS A 725 19.66 24.06 5.51
N ASP A 726 19.71 23.49 6.71
CA ASP A 726 20.96 23.07 7.37
C ASP A 726 21.38 21.62 7.03
N GLU A 727 20.44 20.71 6.62
CA GLU A 727 20.78 19.33 6.23
C GLU A 727 21.12 19.23 4.73
N GLY A 728 20.58 20.10 3.89
CA GLY A 728 20.75 20.09 2.45
C GLY A 728 22.19 20.32 2.00
N ASN A 729 22.90 21.22 2.67
CA ASN A 729 24.29 21.53 2.31
C ASN A 729 25.27 20.40 2.65
N ARG A 730 25.03 19.63 3.72
CA ARG A 730 25.86 18.47 4.07
C ARG A 730 25.62 17.29 3.14
N LYS A 731 24.36 17.01 2.76
CA LYS A 731 24.01 15.94 1.80
C LYS A 731 24.56 16.23 0.41
N ALA A 732 24.35 17.44 -0.11
CA ALA A 732 24.86 17.87 -1.41
C ALA A 732 26.40 17.90 -1.47
N GLY A 733 27.06 18.31 -0.39
CA GLY A 733 28.52 18.33 -0.30
C GLY A 733 29.13 16.93 -0.33
N LYS A 734 28.58 15.97 0.41
CA LYS A 734 29.06 14.57 0.45
C LYS A 734 28.78 13.82 -0.85
N ILE A 735 27.62 14.03 -1.47
CA ILE A 735 27.29 13.48 -2.80
C ILE A 735 28.29 13.98 -3.86
N ARG A 736 28.58 15.29 -3.89
CA ARG A 736 29.61 15.86 -4.78
C ARG A 736 31.00 15.33 -4.47
N GLN A 737 31.32 14.98 -3.25
CA GLN A 737 32.59 14.38 -2.85
C GLN A 737 32.68 12.91 -3.29
N MET A 738 31.58 12.14 -3.19
CA MET A 738 31.47 10.75 -3.71
C MET A 738 31.57 10.74 -5.25
N GLU A 739 30.91 11.66 -5.94
CA GLU A 739 31.04 11.85 -7.39
C GLU A 739 32.48 12.20 -7.81
N LYS A 740 33.24 12.95 -6.96
CA LYS A 740 34.64 13.28 -7.21
C LYS A 740 35.59 12.12 -6.91
N THR A 741 35.32 11.28 -5.91
CA THR A 741 36.11 10.07 -5.65
C THR A 741 35.87 9.01 -6.72
N GLY A 742 34.63 8.82 -7.18
CA GLY A 742 34.33 7.95 -8.34
C GLY A 742 34.95 8.41 -9.67
N LYS A 743 35.42 9.66 -9.76
CA LYS A 743 36.17 10.13 -10.92
C LYS A 743 37.69 9.82 -10.88
N LYS A 744 38.25 9.50 -9.70
CA LYS A 744 39.64 9.08 -9.56
C LYS A 744 39.84 7.59 -9.86
N ASP A 745 38.83 6.75 -9.71
CA ASP A 745 38.93 5.31 -9.99
C ASP A 745 38.51 4.94 -11.43
N LYS A 746 38.45 5.88 -12.34
CA LYS A 746 38.04 5.70 -13.75
C LYS A 746 39.07 4.98 -14.66
N GLU A 747 40.13 4.40 -14.11
CA GLU A 747 41.05 3.58 -14.90
C GLU A 747 40.74 2.07 -14.92
N ALA A 748 39.67 1.64 -14.24
CA ALA A 748 39.23 0.24 -14.30
C ALA A 748 37.68 0.17 -14.50
N GLY A 749 37.24 -0.02 -15.78
CA GLY A 749 35.90 -0.50 -16.14
C GLY A 749 34.73 0.48 -15.88
N ASN A 750 34.14 0.92 -16.93
CA ASN A 750 33.15 1.98 -17.14
C ASN A 750 31.76 1.71 -16.54
N SER A 751 31.54 1.83 -15.21
CA SER A 751 30.20 1.97 -14.65
C SER A 751 30.19 2.96 -13.48
N GLN A 752 29.30 3.96 -13.53
CA GLN A 752 29.08 4.88 -12.39
C GLN A 752 28.52 4.08 -11.22
N PRO A 753 28.94 4.34 -9.96
CA PRO A 753 28.42 3.63 -8.80
C PRO A 753 26.91 3.86 -8.68
N ARG A 754 26.14 2.78 -8.61
CA ARG A 754 24.68 2.82 -8.38
C ARG A 754 24.44 3.25 -6.94
N VAL A 755 23.62 4.29 -6.72
CA VAL A 755 23.33 4.85 -5.41
C VAL A 755 21.84 4.89 -5.17
N PHE A 756 21.40 4.30 -4.05
CA PHE A 756 20.01 4.25 -3.62
C PHE A 756 19.79 5.17 -2.42
N PHE A 757 18.60 5.77 -2.34
CA PHE A 757 18.24 6.71 -1.30
C PHE A 757 17.04 6.18 -0.51
N GLY A 758 17.21 6.10 0.79
CA GLY A 758 16.19 5.74 1.74
C GLY A 758 16.17 6.70 2.92
N ARG A 759 15.78 6.19 4.06
CA ARG A 759 15.77 6.92 5.31
C ARG A 759 16.79 6.34 6.28
N GLY A 760 17.79 7.12 6.67
CA GLY A 760 18.72 6.76 7.73
C GLY A 760 18.00 6.70 9.07
N VAL A 761 18.06 5.56 9.74
CA VAL A 761 17.35 5.31 11.01
C VAL A 761 18.27 4.96 12.16
N SER A 762 19.46 4.48 11.89
CA SER A 762 20.51 4.23 12.85
C SER A 762 21.85 4.68 12.27
N LYS A 763 22.65 5.36 13.08
CA LYS A 763 23.87 6.06 12.62
C LYS A 763 25.02 5.12 12.27
N GLY A 764 25.93 5.64 11.47
CA GLY A 764 27.18 5.02 11.11
C GLY A 764 27.26 4.64 9.65
N ILE A 765 28.45 4.24 9.22
CA ILE A 765 28.75 3.78 7.87
C ILE A 765 29.24 2.33 8.00
N PHE A 766 28.73 1.47 7.15
CA PHE A 766 29.20 0.08 7.08
C PHE A 766 29.26 -0.38 5.64
N ARG A 767 30.37 -1.05 5.29
CA ARG A 767 30.56 -1.67 3.98
C ARG A 767 30.64 -3.18 4.14
N GLY A 768 29.84 -3.92 3.37
CA GLY A 768 29.81 -5.36 3.47
C GLY A 768 29.07 -6.04 2.34
N GLU A 769 29.11 -7.36 2.36
CA GLU A 769 28.33 -8.22 1.47
C GLU A 769 26.85 -8.20 1.85
N VAL A 770 25.97 -8.14 0.86
CA VAL A 770 24.52 -8.23 1.04
C VAL A 770 24.09 -9.67 1.30
N LEU A 771 23.28 -9.88 2.32
CA LEU A 771 22.52 -11.12 2.54
C LEU A 771 21.02 -10.79 2.39
N LYS A 772 20.45 -11.16 1.25
CA LYS A 772 19.03 -10.96 0.93
C LYS A 772 18.19 -12.06 1.54
N ILE A 773 17.22 -11.68 2.38
CA ILE A 773 16.36 -12.62 3.11
C ILE A 773 14.90 -12.25 2.82
N LYS A 774 14.15 -13.19 2.27
CA LYS A 774 12.69 -13.05 2.04
C LYS A 774 11.90 -13.59 3.24
N SER A 775 12.35 -14.69 3.83
CA SER A 775 11.77 -15.30 5.03
C SER A 775 12.88 -15.83 5.94
N LEU A 776 12.72 -15.70 7.27
CA LEU A 776 13.67 -16.23 8.25
C LEU A 776 13.82 -17.75 8.23
N GLN A 777 12.89 -18.47 7.60
CA GLN A 777 12.94 -19.92 7.45
C GLN A 777 13.96 -20.40 6.40
N GLU A 778 14.42 -19.49 5.53
CA GLU A 778 15.30 -19.81 4.39
C GLU A 778 16.79 -19.73 4.74
N VAL A 779 17.15 -19.00 5.81
CA VAL A 779 18.54 -18.61 6.09
C VAL A 779 18.86 -18.83 7.57
N ARG A 780 20.06 -19.30 7.87
CA ARG A 780 20.54 -19.40 9.27
C ARG A 780 21.08 -18.06 9.76
N ALA A 781 20.89 -17.75 11.03
CA ALA A 781 21.39 -16.51 11.64
C ALA A 781 22.92 -16.34 11.51
N THR A 782 23.67 -17.44 11.44
CA THR A 782 25.12 -17.49 11.20
C THR A 782 25.54 -16.83 9.91
N GLU A 783 24.73 -16.97 8.86
CA GLU A 783 25.05 -16.43 7.53
C GLU A 783 25.02 -14.89 7.50
N ALA A 784 24.37 -14.29 8.50
CA ALA A 784 24.27 -12.84 8.67
C ALA A 784 25.55 -12.18 9.20
N LYS A 785 26.52 -12.98 9.69
CA LYS A 785 27.71 -12.45 10.39
C LYS A 785 28.54 -11.54 9.51
N GLY A 786 28.65 -10.28 9.93
CA GLY A 786 29.44 -9.24 9.24
C GLY A 786 28.89 -8.84 7.88
N LYS A 787 27.68 -9.28 7.53
CA LYS A 787 27.01 -8.93 6.28
C LYS A 787 25.99 -7.82 6.49
N ILE A 788 25.54 -7.22 5.40
CA ILE A 788 24.41 -6.28 5.40
C ILE A 788 23.14 -7.05 5.10
N LEU A 789 22.22 -7.10 6.06
CA LEU A 789 20.92 -7.72 5.87
C LEU A 789 20.07 -6.87 4.91
N LEU A 790 19.49 -7.51 3.92
CA LEU A 790 18.52 -6.91 3.01
C LEU A 790 17.19 -7.67 3.11
N SER A 791 16.12 -6.94 3.43
CA SER A 791 14.78 -7.50 3.60
C SER A 791 13.68 -6.52 3.22
N TYR A 792 12.47 -7.02 3.01
CA TYR A 792 11.28 -6.15 2.84
C TYR A 792 10.99 -5.34 4.11
N SER A 793 10.97 -5.98 5.27
CA SER A 793 10.79 -5.40 6.60
C SER A 793 11.32 -6.37 7.65
N THR A 794 11.46 -5.94 8.90
CA THR A 794 11.86 -6.84 10.00
C THR A 794 10.86 -6.79 11.13
N ASP A 795 10.84 -7.84 11.94
CA ASP A 795 10.05 -8.04 13.14
C ASP A 795 10.94 -8.53 14.31
N PRO A 796 10.39 -8.79 15.49
CA PRO A 796 11.19 -9.24 16.63
C PRO A 796 12.01 -10.53 16.41
N GLY A 797 11.58 -11.40 15.51
CA GLY A 797 12.31 -12.63 15.18
C GLY A 797 13.65 -12.38 14.49
N TRP A 798 13.85 -11.19 13.92
CA TRP A 798 15.08 -10.81 13.23
C TRP A 798 16.22 -10.43 14.16
N PHE A 799 15.98 -10.35 15.48
CA PHE A 799 17.02 -9.95 16.43
C PHE A 799 18.31 -10.77 16.32
N PRO A 800 18.29 -12.12 16.23
CA PRO A 800 19.53 -12.90 16.15
C PRO A 800 20.35 -12.57 14.90
N TYR A 801 19.66 -12.39 13.77
CA TYR A 801 20.28 -12.05 12.50
C TYR A 801 20.89 -10.65 12.53
N LEU A 802 20.14 -9.67 13.04
CA LEU A 802 20.60 -8.29 13.10
C LEU A 802 21.73 -8.10 14.13
N ASN A 803 21.71 -8.87 15.21
CA ASN A 803 22.79 -8.85 16.20
C ASN A 803 24.13 -9.28 15.57
N MET A 804 24.11 -10.26 14.66
CA MET A 804 25.30 -10.78 13.98
C MET A 804 25.67 -9.92 12.74
N ALA A 805 24.73 -9.24 12.15
CA ALA A 805 24.93 -8.41 10.96
C ALA A 805 25.80 -7.18 11.26
N GLY A 806 26.46 -6.67 10.22
CA GLY A 806 27.18 -5.40 10.26
C GLY A 806 26.28 -4.19 9.97
N GLY A 807 25.13 -4.39 9.29
CA GLY A 807 24.19 -3.34 8.95
C GLY A 807 22.86 -3.89 8.44
N LEU A 808 21.89 -2.97 8.23
CA LEU A 808 20.54 -3.31 7.78
C LEU A 808 20.07 -2.40 6.65
N ILE A 809 19.51 -3.00 5.62
CA ILE A 809 18.72 -2.34 4.57
C ILE A 809 17.32 -2.94 4.59
N THR A 810 16.28 -2.10 4.59
CA THR A 810 14.92 -2.58 4.35
C THR A 810 14.23 -1.77 3.24
N GLU A 811 13.46 -2.48 2.43
CA GLU A 811 12.66 -1.83 1.41
C GLU A 811 11.54 -1.00 2.03
N ARG A 812 11.00 -1.47 3.14
CA ARG A 812 9.91 -0.85 3.90
C ARG A 812 10.33 -0.55 5.33
N GLY A 813 9.69 0.42 5.91
CA GLY A 813 9.93 0.81 7.28
C GLY A 813 9.85 2.32 7.49
N SER A 814 9.71 2.70 8.75
CA SER A 814 9.63 4.09 9.19
C SER A 814 10.63 4.37 10.31
N LEU A 815 10.73 5.62 10.76
CA LEU A 815 11.55 5.97 11.94
C LEU A 815 11.11 5.26 13.22
N LEU A 816 9.86 4.79 13.28
CA LEU A 816 9.27 4.10 14.43
C LEU A 816 9.04 2.61 14.15
N SER A 817 9.50 2.10 13.01
CA SER A 817 9.45 0.68 12.69
C SER A 817 10.28 -0.15 13.66
N HIS A 818 9.94 -1.42 13.78
CA HIS A 818 10.71 -2.36 14.58
C HIS A 818 12.16 -2.42 14.10
N SER A 819 12.38 -2.46 12.79
CA SER A 819 13.69 -2.37 12.13
C SER A 819 14.52 -1.20 12.63
N ALA A 820 13.91 -0.02 12.69
CA ALA A 820 14.58 1.21 13.10
C ALA A 820 14.89 1.24 14.60
N ILE A 821 14.00 0.69 15.42
CA ILE A 821 14.19 0.60 16.87
C ILE A 821 15.34 -0.38 17.15
N LEU A 822 15.25 -1.58 16.60
CA LEU A 822 16.22 -2.65 16.85
C LEU A 822 17.62 -2.28 16.34
N ALA A 823 17.74 -1.69 15.15
CA ALA A 823 19.02 -1.24 14.62
C ALA A 823 19.69 -0.19 15.51
N ARG A 824 18.90 0.73 16.09
CA ARG A 824 19.41 1.73 17.03
C ARG A 824 19.86 1.12 18.35
N GLU A 825 19.12 0.16 18.90
CA GLU A 825 19.46 -0.55 20.14
C GLU A 825 20.75 -1.36 20.00
N LEU A 826 20.95 -1.94 18.80
CA LEU A 826 22.15 -2.72 18.48
C LEU A 826 23.30 -1.86 17.91
N GLU A 827 23.12 -0.55 17.83
CA GLU A 827 24.08 0.41 17.24
C GLU A 827 24.55 0.00 15.82
N LYS A 828 23.68 -0.66 15.05
CA LYS A 828 23.99 -1.08 13.67
C LYS A 828 23.57 0.00 12.69
N PRO A 829 24.42 0.40 11.72
CA PRO A 829 24.04 1.29 10.64
C PRO A 829 22.82 0.72 9.89
N ALA A 830 21.81 1.58 9.66
CA ALA A 830 20.60 1.11 9.00
C ALA A 830 19.94 2.17 8.13
N VAL A 831 19.53 1.73 6.94
CA VAL A 831 18.76 2.51 5.96
C VAL A 831 17.47 1.78 5.65
N VAL A 832 16.34 2.43 5.88
CA VAL A 832 15.02 1.86 5.62
C VAL A 832 14.27 2.65 4.56
N ASN A 833 13.20 2.06 4.03
CA ASN A 833 12.34 2.67 3.02
C ASN A 833 13.10 3.05 1.74
N ILE A 834 13.88 2.10 1.21
CA ILE A 834 14.49 2.21 -0.13
C ILE A 834 13.58 1.44 -1.11
N PRO A 835 12.84 2.13 -1.98
CA PRO A 835 11.92 1.46 -2.91
C PRO A 835 12.66 0.49 -3.84
N ASN A 836 12.10 -0.70 -4.03
CA ASN A 836 12.57 -1.76 -4.93
C ASN A 836 13.99 -2.30 -4.66
N ILE A 837 14.57 -2.01 -3.52
CA ILE A 837 15.92 -2.44 -3.22
C ILE A 837 16.05 -3.97 -3.17
N MET A 838 14.94 -4.66 -2.85
CA MET A 838 14.86 -6.11 -2.89
C MET A 838 15.01 -6.68 -4.30
N GLU A 839 14.60 -5.96 -5.33
CA GLU A 839 14.78 -6.39 -6.73
C GLU A 839 16.14 -5.97 -7.30
N GLU A 840 16.68 -4.86 -6.80
CA GLU A 840 17.89 -4.23 -7.31
C GLU A 840 19.19 -4.84 -6.79
N LEU A 841 19.18 -5.46 -5.61
CA LEU A 841 20.34 -6.10 -5.00
C LEU A 841 20.14 -7.60 -4.84
N GLN A 842 21.25 -8.35 -4.96
CA GLN A 842 21.29 -9.78 -4.75
C GLN A 842 22.23 -10.15 -3.59
N SER A 843 22.06 -11.36 -3.05
CA SER A 843 23.02 -11.90 -2.08
C SER A 843 24.40 -12.04 -2.73
N GLY A 844 25.42 -11.46 -2.10
CA GLY A 844 26.80 -11.44 -2.59
C GLY A 844 27.24 -10.09 -3.17
N ASP A 845 26.32 -9.16 -3.44
CA ASP A 845 26.67 -7.79 -3.81
C ASP A 845 27.43 -7.09 -2.66
N ILE A 846 28.45 -6.28 -2.98
CA ILE A 846 29.15 -5.46 -1.99
C ILE A 846 28.58 -4.06 -2.02
N VAL A 847 28.04 -3.61 -0.90
CA VAL A 847 27.44 -2.28 -0.76
C VAL A 847 28.01 -1.53 0.45
N GLU A 848 27.92 -0.20 0.41
CA GLU A 848 28.20 0.68 1.55
C GLU A 848 26.91 1.41 1.94
N ILE A 849 26.54 1.36 3.21
CA ILE A 849 25.38 2.07 3.77
C ILE A 849 25.85 3.22 4.66
N ASP A 850 25.21 4.38 4.51
CA ASP A 850 25.35 5.53 5.42
C ASP A 850 24.01 5.75 6.15
N GLY A 851 23.95 5.27 7.38
CA GLY A 851 22.76 5.36 8.24
C GLY A 851 22.46 6.78 8.77
N ASP A 852 23.39 7.74 8.65
CA ASP A 852 23.15 9.15 8.94
C ASP A 852 22.47 9.86 7.76
N LEU A 853 22.93 9.59 6.55
CA LEU A 853 22.46 10.21 5.32
C LEU A 853 21.29 9.44 4.68
N GLY A 854 21.10 8.16 5.01
CA GLY A 854 20.11 7.30 4.39
C GLY A 854 20.48 6.90 2.97
N ILE A 855 21.76 6.58 2.75
CA ILE A 855 22.32 6.25 1.43
C ILE A 855 22.80 4.81 1.42
N CYS A 856 22.55 4.10 0.31
CA CYS A 856 23.14 2.81 -0.01
C CYS A 856 23.85 2.92 -1.36
N SER A 857 25.15 2.67 -1.39
CA SER A 857 26.00 2.74 -2.59
C SER A 857 26.50 1.35 -2.98
N VAL A 858 26.30 0.95 -4.22
CA VAL A 858 26.81 -0.33 -4.74
C VAL A 858 28.29 -0.16 -5.09
N ILE A 859 29.12 -0.96 -4.49
CA ILE A 859 30.58 -0.96 -4.70
C ILE A 859 30.95 -2.01 -5.74
N LYS A 860 30.39 -3.21 -5.64
CA LYS A 860 30.61 -4.32 -6.57
C LYS A 860 29.35 -5.17 -6.65
N GLN A 861 28.91 -5.51 -7.85
CA GLN A 861 27.85 -6.51 -8.05
C GLN A 861 28.50 -7.91 -8.19
N LYS A 862 27.79 -8.91 -7.74
CA LYS A 862 28.14 -10.30 -7.98
C LYS A 862 27.87 -10.60 -9.45
N GLU A 863 28.90 -11.10 -10.16
CA GLU A 863 28.78 -11.59 -11.54
C GLU A 863 27.89 -12.83 -11.63
#